data_5d5afe51f46c006d1b8712af72e4f4e7
#
_entry.id   5d5afe51f46c006d1b8712af72e4f4e7
#
_cell.length_a   1.000
_cell.length_b   1.000
_cell.length_c   1.000
_cell.angle_alpha   90.00
_cell.angle_beta   90.00
_cell.angle_gamma   90.00
#
_symmetry.space_group_name_H-M   'P 1'
#
loop_
_entity.id
_entity.type
_entity.pdbx_description
1 polymer ?
#
loop_
_entity_poly.entity_id
_entity_poly.type
_entity_poly.pdbx_seq_one_letter_code
_entity_poly.pdbx_strand_id
1 'polypeptide(L)'
;ATIIIAVAIPISIIFTFFLLNMQGISINLISLMGLSLGIGMLVDNSVVVVDNIFRHMTELGKNKIQAAKDGAEEMALPVLASTMTTVAAFLPLVFQEGLAKEQFNNLCYAISYSLLASLIISLTFVPMIASKIMDQKKNLNAEGKIMTTFRKIYVNSLKWSIRRRGIVLLILFALFSGSLYVASKLGGRFTPTIDEGRYAVVAKLPSGSDVNKGDRIGKILEEKVKDLPFVVDYTVSANGTSSILNINAGLKTSREESMSDILKKLRETFVEIPDMELTIAPGYRFGTRGLYDLEFELYSDNEAQLQIISEQLKEQIKKIDGIYDVTSSFEGGKPEGKFYINREKAEYYGLDVKDIATMIQTQILGGTPIKINSDNSEIDVTLKLQKKYRESTGLILDSRITLKSGENIRISDVAEFRAEEGPSKIEKKDKKKKIVIYANMKDELDLKTAQELVIQTLEDMGYPEGITYGTGGKSADMAEMSEQLQYTFMIAVFLIYFILVWQFESFIMPFVIILSIPLSTTGAFYALYLAGLSIDAMVSVGFVMLAGIVVNNAIVLIDFINFRREVGDNMNKALITAGKTRLRPILMTTLTTVLGMLPLMFSNGEGSEIYKGMSFVVVFGLSAATLLTLIVIPIFYYFIDDFVKWCKKAKKVILNKK
;
A
#
# COMPACT_ATOMS: atom_id res chain seq x y z
N ALA A 1 -14.78 -15.66 -33.00
CA ALA A 1 -14.64 -14.64 -31.97
C ALA A 1 -13.60 -15.06 -30.93
N THR A 2 -13.79 -16.14 -30.18
CA THR A 2 -12.90 -16.56 -29.08
C THR A 2 -11.43 -16.71 -29.49
N ILE A 3 -11.13 -17.32 -30.65
CA ILE A 3 -9.75 -17.46 -31.15
C ILE A 3 -9.11 -16.09 -31.44
N ILE A 4 -9.88 -15.14 -31.99
CA ILE A 4 -9.39 -13.81 -32.32
C ILE A 4 -8.95 -13.09 -31.04
N ILE A 5 -9.78 -13.15 -30.00
CA ILE A 5 -9.50 -12.56 -28.70
C ILE A 5 -8.31 -13.26 -28.03
N ALA A 6 -8.27 -14.61 -28.07
CA ALA A 6 -7.18 -15.38 -27.49
C ALA A 6 -5.80 -15.08 -28.11
N VAL A 7 -5.75 -14.71 -29.39
CA VAL A 7 -4.51 -14.31 -30.08
C VAL A 7 -4.17 -12.83 -29.80
N ALA A 8 -5.18 -11.97 -29.62
CA ALA A 8 -4.95 -10.54 -29.33
C ALA A 8 -4.27 -10.33 -27.97
N ILE A 9 -4.57 -11.15 -26.95
CA ILE A 9 -3.99 -11.01 -25.60
C ILE A 9 -2.45 -11.09 -25.60
N PRO A 10 -1.82 -12.19 -26.08
CA PRO A 10 -0.36 -12.28 -26.05
C PRO A 10 0.34 -11.21 -26.89
N ILE A 11 -0.27 -10.78 -28.00
CA ILE A 11 0.29 -9.70 -28.82
C ILE A 11 0.24 -8.37 -28.04
N SER A 12 -0.85 -8.08 -27.33
CA SER A 12 -0.97 -6.89 -26.49
C SER A 12 0.07 -6.90 -25.36
N ILE A 13 0.31 -8.05 -24.74
CA ILE A 13 1.31 -8.21 -23.68
C ILE A 13 2.73 -7.96 -24.20
N ILE A 14 3.09 -8.54 -25.35
CA ILE A 14 4.39 -8.34 -25.98
C ILE A 14 4.59 -6.86 -26.32
N PHE A 15 3.55 -6.22 -26.85
CA PHE A 15 3.60 -4.79 -27.15
C PHE A 15 3.72 -3.93 -25.87
N THR A 16 3.07 -4.33 -24.81
CA THR A 16 3.23 -3.69 -23.48
C THR A 16 4.65 -3.78 -22.96
N PHE A 17 5.30 -4.94 -23.06
CA PHE A 17 6.70 -5.09 -22.68
C PHE A 17 7.63 -4.20 -23.49
N PHE A 18 7.35 -4.04 -24.79
CA PHE A 18 8.09 -3.12 -25.63
C PHE A 18 7.96 -1.67 -25.14
N LEU A 19 6.75 -1.21 -24.81
CA LEU A 19 6.51 0.14 -24.29
C LEU A 19 7.17 0.37 -22.92
N LEU A 20 7.10 -0.61 -22.00
CA LEU A 20 7.78 -0.54 -20.70
C LEU A 20 9.30 -0.42 -20.86
N ASN A 21 9.87 -1.22 -21.76
CA ASN A 21 11.31 -1.17 -22.04
C ASN A 21 11.75 0.19 -22.63
N MET A 22 10.94 0.79 -23.51
CA MET A 22 11.24 2.12 -24.07
C MET A 22 11.32 3.22 -23.00
N GLN A 23 10.56 3.07 -21.90
CA GLN A 23 10.55 4.00 -20.76
C GLN A 23 11.57 3.63 -19.66
N GLY A 24 12.34 2.57 -19.85
CA GLY A 24 13.29 2.10 -18.84
C GLY A 24 12.65 1.54 -17.58
N ILE A 25 11.38 1.12 -17.65
CA ILE A 25 10.66 0.54 -16.50
C ILE A 25 11.07 -0.92 -16.35
N SER A 26 11.61 -1.25 -15.17
CA SER A 26 12.02 -2.61 -14.85
C SER A 26 10.82 -3.55 -14.68
N ILE A 27 11.01 -4.81 -15.08
CA ILE A 27 10.07 -5.88 -14.78
C ILE A 27 10.30 -6.28 -13.32
N ASN A 28 9.41 -5.87 -12.45
CA ASN A 28 9.40 -6.17 -11.02
C ASN A 28 8.02 -6.66 -10.58
N LEU A 29 7.89 -7.03 -9.31
CA LEU A 29 6.63 -7.54 -8.75
C LEU A 29 5.46 -6.57 -8.99
N ILE A 30 5.68 -5.27 -8.83
CA ILE A 30 4.65 -4.22 -8.97
C ILE A 30 4.25 -4.03 -10.44
N SER A 31 5.23 -3.99 -11.37
CA SER A 31 4.93 -3.87 -12.81
C SER A 31 4.24 -5.13 -13.38
N LEU A 32 4.65 -6.33 -12.90
CA LEU A 32 3.97 -7.59 -13.25
C LEU A 32 2.55 -7.65 -12.69
N MET A 33 2.33 -7.11 -11.49
CA MET A 33 1.00 -6.95 -10.94
C MET A 33 0.14 -6.04 -11.82
N GLY A 34 0.65 -4.87 -12.21
CA GLY A 34 -0.03 -3.97 -13.15
C GLY A 34 -0.36 -4.64 -14.47
N LEU A 35 0.54 -5.46 -14.99
CA LEU A 35 0.31 -6.25 -16.20
C LEU A 35 -0.78 -7.30 -16.00
N SER A 36 -0.76 -8.02 -14.87
CA SER A 36 -1.79 -9.02 -14.53
C SER A 36 -3.19 -8.42 -14.44
N LEU A 37 -3.29 -7.25 -13.80
CA LEU A 37 -4.51 -6.43 -13.77
C LEU A 37 -4.92 -5.97 -15.18
N GLY A 38 -3.93 -5.49 -15.93
CA GLY A 38 -4.10 -5.09 -17.33
C GLY A 38 -4.67 -6.20 -18.19
N ILE A 39 -4.22 -7.46 -18.03
CA ILE A 39 -4.70 -8.62 -18.80
C ILE A 39 -6.22 -8.78 -18.67
N GLY A 40 -6.80 -8.62 -17.49
CA GLY A 40 -8.24 -8.66 -17.29
C GLY A 40 -9.00 -7.60 -18.11
N MET A 41 -8.36 -6.43 -18.32
CA MET A 41 -8.95 -5.30 -19.06
C MET A 41 -8.59 -5.29 -20.56
N LEU A 42 -7.46 -5.94 -20.96
CA LEU A 42 -7.03 -6.03 -22.36
C LEU A 42 -8.06 -6.62 -23.30
N VAL A 43 -8.84 -7.56 -22.76
CA VAL A 43 -9.87 -8.30 -23.52
C VAL A 43 -11.05 -7.41 -23.88
N ASP A 44 -11.35 -6.39 -23.08
CA ASP A 44 -12.55 -5.57 -23.16
C ASP A 44 -12.69 -4.89 -24.53
N ASN A 45 -11.68 -4.16 -24.98
CA ASN A 45 -11.67 -3.48 -26.26
C ASN A 45 -11.90 -4.46 -27.44
N SER A 46 -11.19 -5.59 -27.39
CA SER A 46 -11.28 -6.63 -28.43
C SER A 46 -12.64 -7.29 -28.48
N VAL A 47 -13.28 -7.54 -27.34
CA VAL A 47 -14.63 -8.12 -27.25
C VAL A 47 -15.66 -7.20 -27.87
N VAL A 48 -15.62 -5.90 -27.53
CA VAL A 48 -16.57 -4.91 -28.06
C VAL A 48 -16.46 -4.78 -29.58
N VAL A 49 -15.24 -4.69 -30.11
CA VAL A 49 -15.00 -4.59 -31.55
C VAL A 49 -15.46 -5.87 -32.29
N VAL A 50 -15.08 -7.05 -31.78
CA VAL A 50 -15.47 -8.34 -32.40
C VAL A 50 -16.99 -8.55 -32.35
N ASP A 51 -17.66 -8.21 -31.26
CA ASP A 51 -19.13 -8.34 -31.14
C ASP A 51 -19.85 -7.41 -32.13
N ASN A 52 -19.33 -6.18 -32.31
CA ASN A 52 -19.90 -5.25 -33.29
C ASN A 52 -19.66 -5.70 -34.75
N ILE A 53 -18.47 -6.21 -35.08
CA ILE A 53 -18.20 -6.83 -36.39
C ILE A 53 -19.18 -7.99 -36.61
N PHE A 54 -19.40 -8.83 -35.61
CA PHE A 54 -20.35 -9.93 -35.67
C PHE A 54 -21.79 -9.46 -35.91
N ARG A 55 -22.21 -8.37 -35.25
CA ARG A 55 -23.51 -7.73 -35.46
C ARG A 55 -23.68 -7.27 -36.94
N HIS A 56 -22.66 -6.62 -37.51
CA HIS A 56 -22.66 -6.18 -38.89
C HIS A 56 -22.78 -7.35 -39.88
N MET A 57 -22.18 -8.50 -39.55
CA MET A 57 -22.31 -9.70 -40.40
C MET A 57 -23.68 -10.38 -40.29
N THR A 58 -24.24 -10.47 -39.07
CA THR A 58 -25.43 -11.29 -38.79
C THR A 58 -26.73 -10.49 -38.90
N GLU A 59 -26.78 -9.26 -38.40
CA GLU A 59 -28.00 -8.44 -38.40
C GLU A 59 -28.09 -7.53 -39.63
N LEU A 60 -26.95 -6.98 -40.12
CA LEU A 60 -26.91 -6.08 -41.26
C LEU A 60 -26.55 -6.79 -42.58
N GLY A 61 -26.24 -8.09 -42.56
CA GLY A 61 -25.99 -8.91 -43.73
C GLY A 61 -24.76 -8.54 -44.57
N LYS A 62 -23.83 -7.76 -44.01
CA LYS A 62 -22.63 -7.29 -44.71
C LYS A 62 -21.62 -8.42 -44.91
N ASN A 63 -20.84 -8.35 -46.00
CA ASN A 63 -19.73 -9.29 -46.19
C ASN A 63 -18.66 -9.10 -45.12
N LYS A 64 -17.82 -10.13 -44.89
CA LYS A 64 -16.86 -10.14 -43.79
C LYS A 64 -15.85 -9.02 -43.81
N ILE A 65 -15.40 -8.55 -44.97
CA ILE A 65 -14.45 -7.43 -45.11
C ILE A 65 -15.13 -6.11 -44.75
N GLN A 66 -16.32 -5.87 -45.33
CA GLN A 66 -17.11 -4.67 -45.08
C GLN A 66 -17.59 -4.61 -43.62
N ALA A 67 -18.04 -5.77 -43.08
CA ALA A 67 -18.43 -5.85 -41.66
C ALA A 67 -17.28 -5.58 -40.72
N ALA A 68 -16.05 -6.04 -41.02
CA ALA A 68 -14.88 -5.77 -40.22
C ALA A 68 -14.49 -4.30 -40.26
N LYS A 69 -14.56 -3.66 -41.45
CA LYS A 69 -14.27 -2.23 -41.61
C LYS A 69 -15.28 -1.35 -40.87
N ASP A 70 -16.56 -1.47 -41.24
CA ASP A 70 -17.62 -0.63 -40.71
C ASP A 70 -17.88 -0.89 -39.22
N GLY A 71 -17.75 -2.16 -38.79
CA GLY A 71 -17.91 -2.53 -37.38
C GLY A 71 -16.80 -2.05 -36.48
N ALA A 72 -15.57 -1.97 -36.99
CA ALA A 72 -14.44 -1.36 -36.24
C ALA A 72 -14.55 0.17 -36.23
N GLU A 73 -14.92 0.79 -37.36
CA GLU A 73 -15.08 2.24 -37.50
C GLU A 73 -16.17 2.78 -36.54
N GLU A 74 -17.33 2.09 -36.45
CA GLU A 74 -18.41 2.46 -35.54
C GLU A 74 -17.97 2.42 -34.06
N MET A 75 -17.08 1.50 -33.68
CA MET A 75 -16.60 1.35 -32.31
C MET A 75 -15.32 2.12 -32.01
N ALA A 76 -14.67 2.72 -32.98
CA ALA A 76 -13.37 3.39 -32.79
C ALA A 76 -13.43 4.49 -31.74
N LEU A 77 -14.39 5.42 -31.83
CA LEU A 77 -14.53 6.55 -30.89
C LEU A 77 -14.97 6.10 -29.50
N PRO A 78 -16.01 5.24 -29.34
CA PRO A 78 -16.39 4.72 -28.02
C PRO A 78 -15.27 3.96 -27.31
N VAL A 79 -14.53 3.10 -28.03
CA VAL A 79 -13.41 2.31 -27.46
C VAL A 79 -12.22 3.21 -27.12
N LEU A 80 -11.91 4.21 -27.96
CA LEU A 80 -10.88 5.22 -27.66
C LEU A 80 -11.24 5.96 -26.36
N ALA A 81 -12.44 6.50 -26.28
CA ALA A 81 -12.86 7.28 -25.12
C ALA A 81 -12.92 6.44 -23.83
N SER A 82 -13.41 5.21 -23.90
CA SER A 82 -13.43 4.31 -22.72
C SER A 82 -12.01 3.94 -22.26
N THR A 83 -11.08 3.73 -23.20
CA THR A 83 -9.68 3.50 -22.86
C THR A 83 -9.04 4.75 -22.25
N MET A 84 -9.29 5.92 -22.83
CA MET A 84 -8.77 7.19 -22.29
C MET A 84 -9.33 7.52 -20.90
N THR A 85 -10.61 7.25 -20.62
CA THR A 85 -11.17 7.44 -19.27
C THR A 85 -10.53 6.50 -18.26
N THR A 86 -10.23 5.27 -18.64
CA THR A 86 -9.53 4.32 -17.76
C THR A 86 -8.09 4.75 -17.52
N VAL A 87 -7.35 5.15 -18.56
CA VAL A 87 -5.97 5.69 -18.41
C VAL A 87 -5.96 6.97 -17.57
N ALA A 88 -6.94 7.86 -17.76
CA ALA A 88 -7.07 9.09 -16.99
C ALA A 88 -7.32 8.86 -15.49
N ALA A 89 -7.92 7.73 -15.11
CA ALA A 89 -8.05 7.36 -13.71
C ALA A 89 -6.69 7.09 -13.05
N PHE A 90 -5.72 6.53 -13.81
CA PHE A 90 -4.37 6.24 -13.30
C PHE A 90 -3.39 7.40 -13.43
N LEU A 91 -3.66 8.35 -14.33
CA LEU A 91 -2.74 9.45 -14.62
C LEU A 91 -2.36 10.29 -13.40
N PRO A 92 -3.28 10.65 -12.48
CA PRO A 92 -2.94 11.42 -11.29
C PRO A 92 -2.00 10.68 -10.32
N LEU A 93 -2.03 9.34 -10.29
CA LEU A 93 -1.12 8.54 -9.47
C LEU A 93 0.34 8.66 -9.90
N VAL A 94 0.59 8.91 -11.20
CA VAL A 94 1.95 9.09 -11.74
C VAL A 94 2.57 10.41 -11.27
N PHE A 95 1.75 11.42 -10.99
CA PHE A 95 2.19 12.75 -10.54
C PHE A 95 2.29 12.89 -9.02
N GLN A 96 2.08 11.83 -8.26
CA GLN A 96 2.28 11.84 -6.82
C GLN A 96 3.76 11.99 -6.47
N GLU A 97 4.02 12.41 -5.24
CA GLU A 97 5.36 12.53 -4.66
C GLU A 97 5.55 11.54 -3.50
N GLY A 98 6.77 11.42 -2.99
CA GLY A 98 7.06 10.58 -1.82
C GLY A 98 6.89 9.08 -2.07
N LEU A 99 6.49 8.35 -1.01
CA LEU A 99 6.36 6.88 -1.01
C LEU A 99 5.31 6.36 -1.99
N ALA A 100 4.20 7.09 -2.18
CA ALA A 100 3.15 6.72 -3.09
C ALA A 100 3.64 6.65 -4.55
N LYS A 101 4.49 7.58 -4.96
CA LYS A 101 5.13 7.57 -6.28
C LYS A 101 5.99 6.32 -6.49
N GLU A 102 6.86 6.02 -5.53
CA GLU A 102 7.77 4.87 -5.63
C GLU A 102 7.00 3.55 -5.73
N GLN A 103 5.90 3.42 -5.00
CA GLN A 103 5.10 2.19 -4.97
C GLN A 103 4.19 2.05 -6.19
N PHE A 104 3.53 3.11 -6.64
CA PHE A 104 2.45 2.99 -7.63
C PHE A 104 2.84 3.39 -9.06
N ASN A 105 3.94 4.09 -9.26
CA ASN A 105 4.36 4.57 -10.56
C ASN A 105 4.51 3.45 -11.60
N ASN A 106 5.23 2.38 -11.26
CA ASN A 106 5.44 1.23 -12.14
C ASN A 106 4.14 0.47 -12.44
N LEU A 107 3.24 0.37 -11.45
CA LEU A 107 1.90 -0.19 -11.60
C LEU A 107 1.09 0.59 -12.64
N CYS A 108 1.03 1.91 -12.48
CA CYS A 108 0.25 2.81 -13.34
C CYS A 108 0.74 2.80 -14.78
N TYR A 109 2.05 2.83 -15.00
CA TYR A 109 2.60 2.71 -16.34
C TYR A 109 2.29 1.35 -16.97
N ALA A 110 2.43 0.24 -16.21
CA ALA A 110 2.16 -1.09 -16.74
C ALA A 110 0.68 -1.24 -17.17
N ILE A 111 -0.26 -0.73 -16.35
CA ILE A 111 -1.69 -0.74 -16.69
C ILE A 111 -1.96 0.18 -17.88
N SER A 112 -1.46 1.42 -17.87
CA SER A 112 -1.73 2.40 -18.93
C SER A 112 -1.20 1.93 -20.28
N TYR A 113 0.02 1.41 -20.33
CA TYR A 113 0.62 0.89 -21.56
C TYR A 113 -0.07 -0.37 -22.04
N SER A 114 -0.54 -1.24 -21.14
CA SER A 114 -1.32 -2.41 -21.52
C SER A 114 -2.65 -2.03 -22.18
N LEU A 115 -3.34 -1.03 -21.63
CA LEU A 115 -4.58 -0.50 -22.20
C LEU A 115 -4.37 0.15 -23.56
N LEU A 116 -3.32 0.96 -23.71
CA LEU A 116 -2.96 1.59 -25.00
C LEU A 116 -2.57 0.54 -26.05
N ALA A 117 -1.81 -0.48 -25.65
CA ALA A 117 -1.48 -1.60 -26.53
C ALA A 117 -2.74 -2.34 -27.00
N SER A 118 -3.67 -2.61 -26.07
CA SER A 118 -4.97 -3.23 -26.39
C SER A 118 -5.79 -2.39 -27.35
N LEU A 119 -5.84 -1.09 -27.15
CA LEU A 119 -6.55 -0.15 -28.03
C LEU A 119 -6.04 -0.25 -29.48
N ILE A 120 -4.72 -0.17 -29.66
CA ILE A 120 -4.10 -0.26 -30.99
C ILE A 120 -4.40 -1.61 -31.65
N ILE A 121 -4.26 -2.70 -30.92
CA ILE A 121 -4.46 -4.05 -31.43
C ILE A 121 -5.94 -4.32 -31.73
N SER A 122 -6.86 -3.82 -30.88
CA SER A 122 -8.30 -4.02 -31.08
C SER A 122 -8.84 -3.27 -32.32
N LEU A 123 -8.23 -2.12 -32.68
CA LEU A 123 -8.66 -1.33 -33.84
C LEU A 123 -7.90 -1.69 -35.13
N THR A 124 -6.80 -2.43 -35.06
CA THR A 124 -5.99 -2.79 -36.25
C THR A 124 -5.97 -4.30 -36.49
N PHE A 125 -5.39 -5.06 -35.57
CA PHE A 125 -5.13 -6.47 -35.73
C PHE A 125 -6.43 -7.32 -35.63
N VAL A 126 -7.30 -6.98 -34.69
CA VAL A 126 -8.57 -7.70 -34.47
C VAL A 126 -9.48 -7.63 -35.69
N PRO A 127 -9.77 -6.46 -36.32
CA PRO A 127 -10.57 -6.39 -37.53
C PRO A 127 -9.93 -7.12 -38.71
N MET A 128 -8.61 -7.06 -38.85
CA MET A 128 -7.87 -7.76 -39.90
C MET A 128 -8.05 -9.27 -39.79
N ILE A 129 -7.88 -9.86 -38.60
CA ILE A 129 -8.09 -11.30 -38.40
C ILE A 129 -9.59 -11.67 -38.53
N ALA A 130 -10.49 -10.85 -38.02
CA ALA A 130 -11.93 -11.07 -38.13
C ALA A 130 -12.37 -11.18 -39.58
N SER A 131 -11.87 -10.30 -40.45
CA SER A 131 -12.15 -10.33 -41.90
C SER A 131 -11.72 -11.63 -42.59
N LYS A 132 -10.68 -12.31 -42.04
CA LYS A 132 -10.16 -13.57 -42.61
C LYS A 132 -10.85 -14.83 -42.04
N ILE A 133 -11.04 -14.89 -40.71
CA ILE A 133 -11.43 -16.11 -39.98
C ILE A 133 -12.93 -16.19 -39.77
N MET A 134 -13.68 -15.08 -39.66
CA MET A 134 -15.12 -15.13 -39.40
C MET A 134 -15.88 -15.63 -40.67
N ASP A 135 -16.74 -16.61 -40.46
CA ASP A 135 -17.49 -17.25 -41.57
C ASP A 135 -18.98 -16.93 -41.46
N GLN A 136 -19.58 -16.53 -42.58
CA GLN A 136 -20.97 -16.10 -42.70
C GLN A 136 -21.99 -17.28 -42.64
N LYS A 137 -21.50 -18.52 -42.86
CA LYS A 137 -22.34 -19.69 -43.09
C LYS A 137 -22.79 -20.47 -41.87
N LYS A 138 -22.33 -20.18 -40.68
CA LYS A 138 -22.85 -20.84 -39.49
C LYS A 138 -24.14 -20.16 -39.03
N ASN A 139 -25.24 -20.91 -38.98
CA ASN A 139 -26.49 -20.54 -38.30
C ASN A 139 -26.24 -20.17 -36.83
N LEU A 140 -25.80 -18.94 -36.61
CA LEU A 140 -25.41 -18.39 -35.29
C LEU A 140 -26.61 -17.80 -34.55
N ASN A 141 -27.85 -18.01 -35.07
CA ASN A 141 -29.11 -17.54 -34.46
C ASN A 141 -29.54 -18.33 -33.20
N ALA A 142 -28.81 -19.35 -32.80
CA ALA A 142 -29.08 -20.08 -31.56
C ALA A 142 -28.30 -19.42 -30.39
N GLU A 143 -28.84 -18.32 -29.85
CA GLU A 143 -28.43 -17.93 -28.50
C GLU A 143 -28.66 -19.10 -27.55
N GLY A 144 -27.64 -19.43 -26.75
CA GLY A 144 -27.74 -20.50 -25.76
C GLY A 144 -28.95 -20.26 -24.84
N LYS A 145 -29.62 -21.32 -24.42
CA LYS A 145 -30.81 -21.26 -23.54
C LYS A 145 -30.54 -20.44 -22.26
N ILE A 146 -29.32 -20.48 -21.77
CA ILE A 146 -28.88 -19.70 -20.58
C ILE A 146 -28.99 -18.20 -20.86
N MET A 147 -28.40 -17.71 -21.96
CA MET A 147 -28.39 -16.28 -22.29
C MET A 147 -29.81 -15.75 -22.60
N THR A 148 -30.64 -16.53 -23.24
CA THR A 148 -32.05 -16.16 -23.48
C THR A 148 -32.85 -16.04 -22.20
N THR A 149 -32.58 -16.89 -21.19
CA THR A 149 -33.21 -16.82 -19.87
C THR A 149 -32.74 -15.58 -19.12
N PHE A 150 -31.43 -15.33 -19.04
CA PHE A 150 -30.87 -14.12 -18.43
C PHE A 150 -31.43 -12.84 -19.07
N ARG A 151 -31.49 -12.79 -20.39
CA ARG A 151 -32.09 -11.66 -21.12
C ARG A 151 -33.56 -11.43 -20.77
N LYS A 152 -34.37 -12.50 -20.64
CA LYS A 152 -35.77 -12.37 -20.22
C LYS A 152 -35.90 -11.83 -18.81
N ILE A 153 -35.12 -12.36 -17.86
CA ILE A 153 -35.09 -11.88 -16.47
C ILE A 153 -34.70 -10.40 -16.43
N TYR A 154 -33.61 -10.04 -17.11
CA TYR A 154 -33.13 -8.66 -17.15
C TYR A 154 -34.17 -7.69 -17.74
N VAL A 155 -34.76 -8.00 -18.90
CA VAL A 155 -35.76 -7.13 -19.53
C VAL A 155 -37.00 -6.97 -18.65
N ASN A 156 -37.42 -8.02 -17.95
CA ASN A 156 -38.54 -7.92 -17.00
C ASN A 156 -38.18 -7.06 -15.77
N SER A 157 -36.99 -7.25 -15.23
CA SER A 157 -36.48 -6.43 -14.13
C SER A 157 -36.35 -4.96 -14.53
N LEU A 158 -35.82 -4.68 -15.72
CA LEU A 158 -35.71 -3.31 -16.25
C LEU A 158 -37.09 -2.64 -16.45
N LYS A 159 -38.06 -3.37 -17.03
CA LYS A 159 -39.44 -2.89 -17.20
C LYS A 159 -40.10 -2.58 -15.84
N TRP A 160 -39.89 -3.43 -14.83
CA TRP A 160 -40.39 -3.23 -13.48
C TRP A 160 -39.73 -2.01 -12.84
N SER A 161 -38.40 -1.87 -12.98
CA SER A 161 -37.63 -0.77 -12.43
C SER A 161 -38.02 0.58 -13.04
N ILE A 162 -38.25 0.66 -14.34
CA ILE A 162 -38.73 1.88 -15.01
C ILE A 162 -40.12 2.27 -14.51
N ARG A 163 -41.00 1.29 -14.20
CA ARG A 163 -42.35 1.57 -13.66
C ARG A 163 -42.31 1.99 -12.19
N ARG A 164 -41.40 1.42 -11.39
CA ARG A 164 -41.30 1.61 -9.95
C ARG A 164 -40.01 2.35 -9.56
N ARG A 165 -39.63 3.34 -10.38
CA ARG A 165 -38.36 4.09 -10.23
C ARG A 165 -38.10 4.64 -8.84
N GLY A 166 -39.10 5.14 -8.13
CA GLY A 166 -38.94 5.64 -6.76
C GLY A 166 -38.53 4.56 -5.75
N ILE A 167 -39.11 3.35 -5.87
CA ILE A 167 -38.73 2.22 -5.01
C ILE A 167 -37.29 1.78 -5.27
N VAL A 168 -36.89 1.72 -6.56
CA VAL A 168 -35.52 1.34 -6.92
C VAL A 168 -34.50 2.34 -6.38
N LEU A 169 -34.78 3.66 -6.49
CA LEU A 169 -33.91 4.70 -5.92
C LEU A 169 -33.83 4.60 -4.40
N LEU A 170 -34.92 4.29 -3.71
CA LEU A 170 -34.93 4.12 -2.27
C LEU A 170 -34.08 2.92 -1.84
N ILE A 171 -34.20 1.79 -2.54
CA ILE A 171 -33.36 0.59 -2.33
C ILE A 171 -31.88 0.92 -2.55
N LEU A 172 -31.57 1.63 -3.63
CA LEU A 172 -30.19 2.04 -3.94
C LEU A 172 -29.63 2.97 -2.86
N PHE A 173 -30.40 3.95 -2.41
CA PHE A 173 -30.00 4.85 -1.35
C PHE A 173 -29.77 4.10 -0.03
N ALA A 174 -30.63 3.15 0.30
CA ALA A 174 -30.47 2.30 1.48
C ALA A 174 -29.21 1.42 1.39
N LEU A 175 -28.96 0.80 0.24
CA LEU A 175 -27.74 0.01 0.01
C LEU A 175 -26.47 0.85 0.09
N PHE A 176 -26.49 2.03 -0.51
CA PHE A 176 -25.34 2.96 -0.47
C PHE A 176 -25.10 3.50 0.95
N SER A 177 -26.15 3.93 1.65
CA SER A 177 -26.01 4.40 3.05
C SER A 177 -25.53 3.27 3.97
N GLY A 178 -26.03 2.05 3.75
CA GLY A 178 -25.54 0.85 4.45
C GLY A 178 -24.07 0.58 4.17
N SER A 179 -23.61 0.77 2.93
CA SER A 179 -22.20 0.56 2.60
C SER A 179 -21.29 1.62 3.23
N LEU A 180 -21.74 2.87 3.38
CA LEU A 180 -21.00 3.90 4.10
C LEU A 180 -20.91 3.60 5.60
N TYR A 181 -21.99 3.08 6.19
CA TYR A 181 -21.96 2.61 7.58
C TYR A 181 -20.98 1.44 7.75
N VAL A 182 -20.95 0.49 6.81
CA VAL A 182 -19.98 -0.61 6.81
C VAL A 182 -18.56 -0.07 6.62
N ALA A 183 -18.35 0.88 5.71
CA ALA A 183 -17.06 1.52 5.49
C ALA A 183 -16.50 2.19 6.76
N SER A 184 -17.37 2.80 7.59
CA SER A 184 -16.96 3.40 8.88
C SER A 184 -16.53 2.36 9.93
N LYS A 185 -16.82 1.08 9.70
CA LYS A 185 -16.40 -0.04 10.57
C LYS A 185 -15.14 -0.76 10.05
N LEU A 186 -14.71 -0.46 8.84
CA LEU A 186 -13.48 -1.02 8.28
C LEU A 186 -12.28 -0.27 8.88
N GLY A 187 -11.37 -1.01 9.50
CA GLY A 187 -10.12 -0.47 10.01
C GLY A 187 -9.20 -0.03 8.88
N GLY A 188 -8.32 0.94 9.19
CA GLY A 188 -7.26 1.40 8.29
C GLY A 188 -5.90 0.83 8.68
N ARG A 189 -5.12 0.33 7.70
CA ARG A 189 -3.73 -0.10 7.87
C ARG A 189 -2.86 0.51 6.77
N PHE A 190 -1.58 0.74 7.08
CA PHE A 190 -0.64 1.24 6.06
C PHE A 190 -0.38 0.17 5.00
N THR A 191 0.02 -1.01 5.43
CA THR A 191 0.23 -2.19 4.58
C THR A 191 -0.39 -3.40 5.27
N PRO A 192 -0.89 -4.39 4.52
CA PRO A 192 -1.29 -5.66 5.11
C PRO A 192 -0.08 -6.32 5.77
N THR A 193 -0.32 -7.22 6.72
CA THR A 193 0.74 -8.06 7.29
C THR A 193 1.21 -9.02 6.19
N ILE A 194 2.39 -8.75 5.63
CA ILE A 194 2.96 -9.55 4.55
C ILE A 194 3.64 -10.77 5.14
N ASP A 195 3.28 -11.94 4.65
CA ASP A 195 3.98 -13.17 4.96
C ASP A 195 5.16 -13.35 3.98
N GLU A 196 6.36 -12.99 4.44
CA GLU A 196 7.61 -13.14 3.68
C GLU A 196 8.27 -14.51 3.89
N GLY A 197 7.58 -15.46 4.57
CA GLY A 197 8.18 -16.73 4.96
C GLY A 197 9.30 -16.58 5.99
N ARG A 198 9.41 -15.43 6.66
CA ARG A 198 10.45 -15.11 7.64
C ARG A 198 9.88 -14.28 8.79
N TYR A 199 10.54 -14.38 9.95
CA TYR A 199 10.28 -13.48 11.08
C TYR A 199 11.59 -13.00 11.70
N ALA A 200 11.51 -11.88 12.39
CA ALA A 200 12.61 -11.31 13.15
C ALA A 200 12.22 -11.20 14.64
N VAL A 201 13.15 -11.58 15.51
CA VAL A 201 13.08 -11.29 16.93
C VAL A 201 14.18 -10.29 17.25
N VAL A 202 13.81 -9.12 17.73
CA VAL A 202 14.73 -8.08 18.13
C VAL A 202 14.70 -7.95 19.64
N ALA A 203 15.79 -8.32 20.30
CA ALA A 203 15.94 -8.20 21.72
C ALA A 203 16.83 -6.99 22.05
N LYS A 204 16.27 -6.02 22.75
CA LYS A 204 16.96 -4.83 23.22
C LYS A 204 17.41 -5.05 24.66
N LEU A 205 18.70 -5.08 24.85
CA LEU A 205 19.34 -5.23 26.16
C LEU A 205 19.48 -3.85 26.85
N PRO A 206 19.62 -3.80 28.18
CA PRO A 206 19.91 -2.57 28.87
C PRO A 206 21.14 -1.86 28.30
N SER A 207 21.08 -0.55 28.20
CA SER A 207 22.16 0.30 27.68
C SER A 207 23.48 0.03 28.40
N GLY A 208 24.57 -0.12 27.63
CA GLY A 208 25.88 -0.47 28.20
C GLY A 208 26.11 -1.96 28.46
N SER A 209 25.18 -2.84 28.02
CA SER A 209 25.41 -4.30 28.11
C SER A 209 26.64 -4.70 27.31
N ASP A 210 27.47 -5.58 27.91
CA ASP A 210 28.66 -6.14 27.28
C ASP A 210 28.30 -7.18 26.19
N VAL A 211 29.16 -7.30 25.19
CA VAL A 211 29.03 -8.29 24.10
C VAL A 211 28.89 -9.73 24.66
N ASN A 212 29.58 -10.05 25.75
CA ASN A 212 29.47 -11.36 26.40
C ASN A 212 28.08 -11.60 27.02
N LYS A 213 27.38 -10.54 27.50
CA LYS A 213 25.98 -10.63 27.94
C LYS A 213 25.07 -10.88 26.73
N GLY A 214 25.34 -10.17 25.64
CA GLY A 214 24.66 -10.35 24.36
C GLY A 214 24.82 -11.79 23.82
N ASP A 215 26.03 -12.33 23.82
CA ASP A 215 26.29 -13.71 23.36
C ASP A 215 25.57 -14.77 24.23
N ARG A 216 25.56 -14.60 25.56
CA ARG A 216 24.84 -15.52 26.47
C ARG A 216 23.33 -15.51 26.21
N ILE A 217 22.74 -14.31 26.08
CA ILE A 217 21.31 -14.18 25.82
C ILE A 217 21.00 -14.68 24.38
N GLY A 218 21.88 -14.37 23.43
CA GLY A 218 21.77 -14.88 22.06
C GLY A 218 21.69 -16.41 21.99
N LYS A 219 22.53 -17.11 22.77
CA LYS A 219 22.51 -18.58 22.86
C LYS A 219 21.22 -19.12 23.47
N ILE A 220 20.68 -18.46 24.49
CA ILE A 220 19.39 -18.87 25.07
C ILE A 220 18.26 -18.71 24.05
N LEU A 221 18.25 -17.61 23.31
CA LEU A 221 17.27 -17.36 22.25
C LEU A 221 17.43 -18.33 21.08
N GLU A 222 18.67 -18.65 20.72
CA GLU A 222 19.02 -19.64 19.70
C GLU A 222 18.49 -21.03 20.01
N GLU A 223 18.69 -21.52 21.23
CA GLU A 223 18.14 -22.81 21.68
C GLU A 223 16.62 -22.85 21.56
N LYS A 224 15.93 -21.76 22.00
CA LYS A 224 14.46 -21.66 21.89
C LYS A 224 13.97 -21.64 20.45
N VAL A 225 14.69 -20.97 19.54
CA VAL A 225 14.35 -20.91 18.10
C VAL A 225 14.56 -22.25 17.41
N LYS A 226 15.67 -22.94 17.74
CA LYS A 226 16.04 -24.23 17.17
C LYS A 226 14.99 -25.32 17.39
N ASP A 227 14.30 -25.29 18.53
CA ASP A 227 13.30 -26.29 18.91
C ASP A 227 11.93 -26.05 18.25
N LEU A 228 11.75 -24.96 17.50
CA LEU A 228 10.48 -24.63 16.85
C LEU A 228 10.29 -25.46 15.56
N PRO A 229 9.20 -26.21 15.43
CA PRO A 229 8.99 -27.18 14.35
C PRO A 229 8.80 -26.54 12.98
N PHE A 230 8.45 -25.26 12.92
CA PHE A 230 8.17 -24.50 11.71
C PHE A 230 9.40 -23.72 11.17
N VAL A 231 10.53 -23.70 11.88
CA VAL A 231 11.76 -23.02 11.49
C VAL A 231 12.61 -23.91 10.58
N VAL A 232 13.19 -23.32 9.54
CA VAL A 232 14.10 -23.99 8.59
C VAL A 232 15.54 -23.54 8.81
N ASP A 233 15.73 -22.23 8.85
CA ASP A 233 17.03 -21.59 9.06
C ASP A 233 16.90 -20.41 10.02
N TYR A 234 17.98 -20.04 10.68
CA TYR A 234 18.01 -18.84 11.49
C TYR A 234 19.41 -18.25 11.53
N THR A 235 19.47 -16.94 11.78
CA THR A 235 20.71 -16.19 11.98
C THR A 235 20.56 -15.36 13.25
N VAL A 236 21.51 -15.53 14.18
CA VAL A 236 21.61 -14.70 15.39
C VAL A 236 22.76 -13.73 15.21
N SER A 237 22.48 -12.44 15.35
CA SER A 237 23.50 -11.39 15.27
C SER A 237 23.49 -10.50 16.51
N ALA A 238 24.64 -10.39 17.17
CA ALA A 238 24.88 -9.48 18.28
C ALA A 238 25.82 -8.37 17.82
N ASN A 239 25.40 -7.12 17.94
CA ASN A 239 26.25 -5.98 17.64
C ASN A 239 26.90 -5.47 18.94
N GLY A 240 28.22 -5.48 18.99
CA GLY A 240 28.97 -5.07 20.20
C GLY A 240 28.88 -3.60 20.59
N THR A 241 28.39 -2.75 19.69
CA THR A 241 28.21 -1.31 19.93
C THR A 241 26.77 -0.91 20.26
N SER A 242 25.81 -1.73 19.84
CA SER A 242 24.39 -1.55 20.14
C SER A 242 23.93 -2.69 21.04
N SER A 243 23.26 -2.39 22.12
CA SER A 243 22.64 -3.36 23.01
C SER A 243 21.45 -4.09 22.33
N ILE A 244 21.60 -4.46 21.07
CA ILE A 244 20.54 -5.06 20.23
C ILE A 244 21.01 -6.42 19.70
N LEU A 245 20.20 -7.43 19.95
CA LEU A 245 20.31 -8.74 19.34
C LEU A 245 19.23 -8.89 18.28
N ASN A 246 19.59 -9.37 17.11
CA ASN A 246 18.64 -9.68 16.05
C ASN A 246 18.69 -11.18 15.75
N ILE A 247 17.53 -11.81 15.73
CA ILE A 247 17.33 -13.16 15.21
C ILE A 247 16.43 -13.04 14.00
N ASN A 248 16.88 -13.54 12.87
CA ASN A 248 16.09 -13.67 11.67
C ASN A 248 15.95 -15.15 11.35
N ALA A 249 14.72 -15.64 11.28
CA ALA A 249 14.45 -17.04 11.03
C ALA A 249 13.55 -17.24 9.81
N GLY A 250 13.90 -18.22 8.99
CA GLY A 250 13.12 -18.68 7.85
C GLY A 250 12.12 -19.74 8.26
N LEU A 251 10.93 -19.69 7.67
CA LEU A 251 9.80 -20.57 7.93
C LEU A 251 9.65 -21.62 6.82
N LYS A 252 9.12 -22.79 7.18
CA LYS A 252 8.77 -23.82 6.20
C LYS A 252 7.65 -23.33 5.27
N THR A 253 7.83 -23.49 3.97
CA THR A 253 6.81 -23.12 2.96
C THR A 253 5.55 -23.99 3.05
N SER A 254 5.70 -25.22 3.55
CA SER A 254 4.59 -26.19 3.70
C SER A 254 3.88 -26.11 5.05
N ARG A 255 3.99 -25.01 5.79
CA ARG A 255 3.32 -24.81 7.07
C ARG A 255 1.81 -24.59 6.89
N GLU A 256 1.04 -25.06 7.86
CA GLU A 256 -0.41 -24.82 7.94
C GLU A 256 -0.73 -23.55 8.76
N GLU A 257 0.21 -23.13 9.66
CA GLU A 257 0.02 -21.99 10.55
C GLU A 257 0.21 -20.68 9.80
N SER A 258 -0.68 -19.73 10.09
CA SER A 258 -0.55 -18.34 9.59
C SER A 258 0.62 -17.61 10.27
N MET A 259 1.15 -16.56 9.65
CA MET A 259 2.17 -15.70 10.26
C MET A 259 1.70 -15.14 11.61
N SER A 260 0.44 -14.75 11.73
CA SER A 260 -0.15 -14.24 12.97
C SER A 260 -0.12 -15.27 14.12
N ASP A 261 -0.45 -16.54 13.81
CA ASP A 261 -0.40 -17.62 14.80
C ASP A 261 1.03 -17.93 15.26
N ILE A 262 1.98 -17.89 14.30
CA ILE A 262 3.40 -18.08 14.60
C ILE A 262 3.92 -16.97 15.51
N LEU A 263 3.63 -15.70 15.18
CA LEU A 263 4.05 -14.57 16.01
C LEU A 263 3.48 -14.64 17.42
N LYS A 264 2.24 -15.12 17.57
CA LYS A 264 1.63 -15.35 18.89
C LYS A 264 2.36 -16.44 19.68
N LYS A 265 2.61 -17.60 19.06
CA LYS A 265 3.38 -18.70 19.69
C LYS A 265 4.79 -18.25 20.09
N LEU A 266 5.46 -17.46 19.24
CA LEU A 266 6.79 -16.91 19.55
C LEU A 266 6.74 -16.01 20.78
N ARG A 267 5.76 -15.12 20.90
CA ARG A 267 5.59 -14.27 22.09
C ARG A 267 5.42 -15.10 23.37
N GLU A 268 4.57 -16.11 23.32
CA GLU A 268 4.37 -17.04 24.46
C GLU A 268 5.67 -17.77 24.83
N THR A 269 6.48 -18.17 23.84
CA THR A 269 7.76 -18.88 24.05
C THR A 269 8.85 -18.00 24.66
N PHE A 270 8.86 -16.71 24.34
CA PHE A 270 9.93 -15.78 24.74
C PHE A 270 9.61 -14.94 25.99
N VAL A 271 8.38 -14.98 26.53
CA VAL A 271 7.93 -14.19 27.70
C VAL A 271 8.82 -14.35 28.95
N GLU A 272 9.50 -15.48 29.13
CA GLU A 272 10.21 -15.84 30.35
C GLU A 272 11.67 -15.34 30.45
N ILE A 273 12.16 -14.49 29.52
CA ILE A 273 13.54 -14.06 29.54
C ILE A 273 13.63 -12.67 30.22
N PRO A 274 14.21 -12.58 31.42
CA PRO A 274 14.30 -11.31 32.16
C PRO A 274 15.36 -10.35 31.55
N ASP A 275 15.28 -9.08 31.92
CA ASP A 275 16.25 -8.03 31.59
C ASP A 275 16.41 -7.67 30.10
N MET A 276 15.35 -7.83 29.28
CA MET A 276 15.36 -7.33 27.91
C MET A 276 13.96 -6.89 27.45
N GLU A 277 13.94 -5.92 26.55
CA GLU A 277 12.74 -5.59 25.78
C GLU A 277 12.75 -6.42 24.49
N LEU A 278 11.69 -7.14 24.22
CA LEU A 278 11.60 -8.05 23.08
C LEU A 278 10.52 -7.59 22.12
N THR A 279 10.89 -7.52 20.84
CA THR A 279 9.95 -7.21 19.75
C THR A 279 10.02 -8.30 18.71
N ILE A 280 8.87 -8.79 18.28
CA ILE A 280 8.73 -9.86 17.28
C ILE A 280 7.92 -9.31 16.11
N ALA A 281 8.49 -9.36 14.91
CA ALA A 281 7.88 -8.83 13.70
C ALA A 281 8.02 -9.80 12.51
N PRO A 282 7.09 -9.78 11.53
CA PRO A 282 7.25 -10.53 10.29
C PRO A 282 8.36 -9.94 9.43
N GLY A 283 8.95 -10.77 8.57
CA GLY A 283 9.97 -10.40 7.61
C GLY A 283 11.40 -10.34 8.17
N TYR A 284 12.36 -10.05 7.29
CA TYR A 284 13.77 -9.93 7.63
C TYR A 284 14.08 -8.52 8.13
N ARG A 285 14.69 -8.37 9.30
CA ARG A 285 14.97 -7.06 9.90
C ARG A 285 16.41 -6.94 10.38
N PHE A 286 16.99 -5.77 10.11
CA PHE A 286 18.22 -5.30 10.75
C PHE A 286 17.92 -4.02 11.53
N GLY A 287 18.03 -4.06 12.86
CA GLY A 287 17.73 -2.92 13.72
C GLY A 287 16.24 -2.75 13.99
N THR A 288 15.83 -1.55 14.39
CA THR A 288 14.48 -1.25 14.88
C THR A 288 13.56 -0.60 13.84
N ARG A 289 14.07 -0.26 12.65
CA ARG A 289 13.27 0.45 11.64
C ARG A 289 12.21 -0.46 11.04
N GLY A 290 10.94 0.00 11.07
CA GLY A 290 9.81 -0.74 10.51
C GLY A 290 9.32 -1.93 11.34
N LEU A 291 9.84 -2.11 12.56
CA LEU A 291 9.43 -3.14 13.52
C LEU A 291 8.06 -2.87 14.14
N TYR A 292 7.71 -1.61 14.26
CA TYR A 292 6.53 -1.17 14.99
C TYR A 292 5.44 -0.69 14.04
N ASP A 293 4.20 -0.94 14.45
CA ASP A 293 3.03 -0.47 13.70
C ASP A 293 2.64 0.94 14.10
N LEU A 294 2.81 1.28 15.38
CA LEU A 294 2.52 2.58 15.95
C LEU A 294 3.82 3.28 16.37
N GLU A 295 4.01 4.49 15.90
CA GLU A 295 5.07 5.40 16.32
C GLU A 295 4.43 6.72 16.77
N PHE A 296 4.53 7.03 18.07
CA PHE A 296 3.98 8.23 18.67
C PHE A 296 5.12 9.14 19.11
N GLU A 297 5.20 10.32 18.53
CA GLU A 297 6.30 11.27 18.76
C GLU A 297 5.89 12.35 19.77
N LEU A 298 6.70 12.54 20.82
CA LEU A 298 6.58 13.63 21.79
C LEU A 298 7.72 14.62 21.55
N TYR A 299 7.40 15.91 21.63
CA TYR A 299 8.36 16.99 21.38
C TYR A 299 8.36 17.99 22.54
N SER A 300 9.55 18.44 22.95
CA SER A 300 9.72 19.53 23.90
C SER A 300 11.13 20.14 23.81
N ASP A 301 11.29 21.37 24.24
CA ASP A 301 12.58 21.96 24.44
C ASP A 301 13.20 21.52 25.78
N ASN A 302 12.36 21.15 26.78
CA ASN A 302 12.78 20.65 28.10
C ASN A 302 12.89 19.12 28.08
N GLU A 303 14.13 18.62 28.03
CA GLU A 303 14.44 17.19 27.96
C GLU A 303 13.96 16.42 29.20
N ALA A 304 14.17 16.98 30.42
CA ALA A 304 13.80 16.29 31.64
C ALA A 304 12.28 16.06 31.74
N GLN A 305 11.48 17.05 31.38
CA GLN A 305 10.03 16.90 31.32
C GLN A 305 9.61 15.90 30.25
N LEU A 306 10.25 15.94 29.06
CA LEU A 306 9.97 15.04 27.96
C LEU A 306 10.23 13.58 28.35
N GLN A 307 11.33 13.31 29.07
CA GLN A 307 11.65 11.97 29.59
C GLN A 307 10.60 11.47 30.58
N ILE A 308 10.20 12.27 31.55
CA ILE A 308 9.22 11.89 32.58
C ILE A 308 7.88 11.54 31.91
N ILE A 309 7.39 12.43 31.04
CA ILE A 309 6.09 12.21 30.37
C ILE A 309 6.15 11.01 29.42
N SER A 310 7.26 10.82 28.69
CA SER A 310 7.39 9.67 27.78
C SER A 310 7.37 8.34 28.53
N GLU A 311 8.01 8.25 29.70
CA GLU A 311 8.01 7.04 30.51
C GLU A 311 6.65 6.78 31.15
N GLN A 312 5.99 7.82 31.67
CA GLN A 312 4.63 7.70 32.19
C GLN A 312 3.64 7.26 31.11
N LEU A 313 3.70 7.86 29.94
CA LEU A 313 2.84 7.49 28.82
C LEU A 313 3.11 6.07 28.35
N LYS A 314 4.38 5.66 28.23
CA LYS A 314 4.76 4.27 27.90
C LYS A 314 4.10 3.26 28.85
N GLU A 315 4.14 3.50 30.17
CA GLU A 315 3.53 2.61 31.16
C GLU A 315 1.99 2.60 31.12
N GLN A 316 1.36 3.69 30.71
CA GLN A 316 -0.09 3.70 30.51
C GLN A 316 -0.50 3.00 29.21
N ILE A 317 0.24 3.19 28.12
CA ILE A 317 -0.03 2.53 26.83
C ILE A 317 0.05 1.00 26.99
N LYS A 318 0.98 0.47 27.78
CA LYS A 318 1.08 -0.96 28.07
C LYS A 318 -0.21 -1.58 28.66
N LYS A 319 -1.08 -0.76 29.26
CA LYS A 319 -2.35 -1.20 29.86
C LYS A 319 -3.51 -1.22 28.88
N ILE A 320 -3.33 -0.67 27.68
CA ILE A 320 -4.37 -0.63 26.65
C ILE A 320 -4.48 -2.02 26.01
N ASP A 321 -5.66 -2.63 26.09
CA ASP A 321 -5.86 -3.94 25.43
C ASP A 321 -5.72 -3.79 23.90
N GLY A 322 -5.02 -4.72 23.31
CA GLY A 322 -4.72 -4.72 21.89
C GLY A 322 -3.40 -4.05 21.50
N ILE A 323 -2.72 -3.37 22.43
CA ILE A 323 -1.37 -2.78 22.21
C ILE A 323 -0.35 -3.61 22.99
N TYR A 324 0.77 -3.92 22.35
CA TYR A 324 1.86 -4.71 22.93
C TYR A 324 3.23 -4.27 22.39
N ASP A 325 4.33 -4.86 22.88
CA ASP A 325 5.72 -4.53 22.53
C ASP A 325 6.02 -3.02 22.67
N VAL A 326 5.48 -2.39 23.74
CA VAL A 326 5.63 -0.94 23.95
C VAL A 326 7.03 -0.61 24.43
N THR A 327 7.78 0.17 23.65
CA THR A 327 9.13 0.63 23.96
C THR A 327 9.30 2.11 23.63
N SER A 328 10.44 2.69 23.99
CA SER A 328 10.75 4.10 23.76
C SER A 328 12.08 4.26 23.03
N SER A 329 12.20 5.34 22.25
CA SER A 329 13.48 5.75 21.68
C SER A 329 14.42 6.31 22.76
N PHE A 330 13.87 6.68 23.91
CA PHE A 330 14.67 7.07 25.06
C PHE A 330 15.29 5.82 25.66
N GLU A 331 16.59 5.73 25.53
CA GLU A 331 17.39 4.75 26.23
C GLU A 331 17.96 5.42 27.48
N GLY A 332 17.76 4.83 28.63
CA GLY A 332 18.39 5.29 29.89
C GLY A 332 19.88 5.50 29.69
N GLY A 333 20.46 6.36 30.47
CA GLY A 333 21.84 6.76 30.32
C GLY A 333 22.80 5.58 30.20
N LYS A 334 23.70 5.63 29.23
CA LYS A 334 24.83 4.68 29.21
C LYS A 334 25.77 5.04 30.36
N PRO A 335 26.21 4.08 31.18
CA PRO A 335 27.27 4.36 32.14
C PRO A 335 28.54 4.78 31.37
N GLU A 336 28.93 6.01 31.57
CA GLU A 336 30.13 6.62 30.99
C GLU A 336 31.20 6.78 32.03
N GLY A 337 32.41 6.33 31.74
CA GLY A 337 33.58 6.65 32.55
C GLY A 337 34.22 7.95 32.07
N LYS A 338 34.13 9.01 32.88
CA LYS A 338 34.76 10.30 32.57
C LYS A 338 36.02 10.52 33.38
N PHE A 339 37.09 10.90 32.71
CA PHE A 339 38.32 11.32 33.33
C PHE A 339 38.34 12.84 33.40
N TYR A 340 38.27 13.37 34.63
CA TYR A 340 38.38 14.82 34.91
C TYR A 340 39.84 15.16 35.16
N ILE A 341 40.46 15.84 34.20
CA ILE A 341 41.87 16.23 34.30
C ILE A 341 41.98 17.54 35.07
N ASN A 342 42.77 17.54 36.16
CA ASN A 342 43.09 18.74 36.91
C ASN A 342 44.16 19.53 36.13
N ARG A 343 43.75 20.65 35.55
CA ARG A 343 44.62 21.45 34.68
C ARG A 343 45.79 22.09 35.41
N GLU A 344 45.60 22.54 36.66
CA GLU A 344 46.65 23.14 37.46
C GLU A 344 47.75 22.13 37.80
N LYS A 345 47.37 20.89 38.17
CA LYS A 345 48.33 19.83 38.43
C LYS A 345 49.01 19.35 37.14
N ALA A 346 48.28 19.28 36.03
CA ALA A 346 48.87 18.90 34.74
C ALA A 346 49.93 19.92 34.32
N GLU A 347 49.62 21.22 34.44
CA GLU A 347 50.56 22.30 34.16
C GLU A 347 51.80 22.27 35.09
N TYR A 348 51.60 22.02 36.39
CA TYR A 348 52.68 21.84 37.33
C TYR A 348 53.67 20.76 36.92
N TYR A 349 53.18 19.66 36.36
CA TYR A 349 54.02 18.56 35.85
C TYR A 349 54.46 18.77 34.40
N GLY A 350 54.15 19.89 33.77
CA GLY A 350 54.48 20.19 32.38
C GLY A 350 53.80 19.28 31.34
N LEU A 351 52.60 18.78 31.70
CA LEU A 351 51.77 17.91 30.84
C LEU A 351 50.64 18.73 30.21
N ASP A 352 50.42 18.50 28.91
CA ASP A 352 49.23 18.99 28.22
C ASP A 352 48.05 18.01 28.43
N VAL A 353 46.85 18.55 28.56
CA VAL A 353 45.61 17.77 28.65
C VAL A 353 45.49 16.75 27.49
N LYS A 354 45.94 17.16 26.30
CA LYS A 354 45.97 16.31 25.12
C LYS A 354 46.89 15.10 25.30
N ASP A 355 48.04 15.27 25.90
CA ASP A 355 49.00 14.18 26.09
C ASP A 355 48.45 13.15 27.09
N ILE A 356 47.80 13.59 28.17
CA ILE A 356 47.15 12.73 29.16
C ILE A 356 45.99 11.95 28.48
N ALA A 357 45.14 12.65 27.73
CA ALA A 357 44.01 12.04 27.03
C ALA A 357 44.48 11.00 26.00
N THR A 358 45.49 11.32 25.19
CA THR A 358 46.07 10.41 24.20
C THR A 358 46.66 9.17 24.85
N MET A 359 47.32 9.32 25.99
CA MET A 359 47.89 8.21 26.74
C MET A 359 46.79 7.27 27.28
N ILE A 360 45.76 7.82 27.92
CA ILE A 360 44.61 7.04 28.41
C ILE A 360 43.95 6.31 27.26
N GLN A 361 43.72 6.99 26.13
CA GLN A 361 43.16 6.40 24.93
C GLN A 361 44.00 5.23 24.42
N THR A 362 45.32 5.44 24.31
CA THR A 362 46.24 4.41 23.82
C THR A 362 46.27 3.19 24.74
N GLN A 363 46.23 3.41 26.05
CA GLN A 363 46.20 2.34 27.04
C GLN A 363 44.95 1.48 26.97
N ILE A 364 43.77 2.11 26.76
CA ILE A 364 42.46 1.43 26.79
C ILE A 364 42.13 0.86 25.40
N LEU A 365 42.14 1.69 24.38
CA LEU A 365 41.72 1.34 23.02
C LEU A 365 42.87 0.79 22.18
N GLY A 366 44.07 1.20 22.47
CA GLY A 366 45.26 0.91 21.67
C GLY A 366 45.61 2.07 20.74
N GLY A 367 46.86 2.11 20.30
CA GLY A 367 47.37 2.98 19.25
C GLY A 367 48.03 2.16 18.17
N THR A 368 48.07 2.65 16.93
CA THR A 368 48.73 2.02 15.79
C THR A 368 50.05 2.75 15.49
N PRO A 369 51.12 2.52 16.27
CA PRO A 369 52.37 3.24 16.10
C PRO A 369 53.16 2.83 14.88
N ILE A 370 52.92 1.63 14.34
CA ILE A 370 53.70 1.04 13.27
C ILE A 370 52.75 0.28 12.33
N LYS A 371 53.04 0.35 11.05
CA LYS A 371 52.42 -0.51 10.02
C LYS A 371 53.50 -1.40 9.43
N ILE A 372 53.16 -2.66 9.21
CA ILE A 372 54.04 -3.64 8.58
C ILE A 372 53.52 -3.90 7.17
N ASN A 373 54.39 -3.73 6.18
CA ASN A 373 54.07 -4.09 4.80
C ASN A 373 54.30 -5.59 4.59
N SER A 374 53.26 -6.30 4.19
CA SER A 374 53.29 -7.70 3.82
C SER A 374 52.77 -7.88 2.41
N ASP A 375 53.55 -8.41 1.52
CA ASP A 375 53.38 -8.78 0.10
C ASP A 375 52.37 -7.97 -0.76
N ASN A 376 51.25 -7.52 -0.30
CA ASN A 376 50.28 -6.67 -1.01
C ASN A 376 49.33 -5.93 -0.07
N SER A 377 49.57 -5.91 1.24
CA SER A 377 48.73 -5.27 2.23
C SER A 377 49.54 -4.65 3.34
N GLU A 378 49.09 -3.48 3.84
CA GLU A 378 49.58 -2.89 5.08
C GLU A 378 48.84 -3.53 6.26
N ILE A 379 49.58 -4.03 7.23
CA ILE A 379 49.06 -4.60 8.47
C ILE A 379 49.31 -3.62 9.61
N ASP A 380 48.26 -3.18 10.25
CA ASP A 380 48.32 -2.30 11.41
C ASP A 380 48.81 -3.05 12.65
N VAL A 381 49.86 -2.54 13.30
CA VAL A 381 50.32 -3.07 14.60
C VAL A 381 49.67 -2.24 15.71
N THR A 382 48.72 -2.83 16.41
CA THR A 382 48.04 -2.16 17.52
C THR A 382 48.74 -2.43 18.86
N LEU A 383 49.20 -1.37 19.51
CA LEU A 383 49.79 -1.43 20.83
C LEU A 383 48.75 -1.02 21.89
N LYS A 384 48.46 -1.88 22.86
CA LYS A 384 47.55 -1.62 23.98
C LYS A 384 47.96 -2.37 25.25
N LEU A 385 47.46 -1.93 26.41
CA LEU A 385 47.68 -2.67 27.65
C LEU A 385 47.06 -4.06 27.61
N GLN A 386 47.62 -5.01 28.32
CA GLN A 386 47.04 -6.31 28.53
C GLN A 386 45.65 -6.20 29.15
N LYS A 387 44.75 -7.12 28.80
CA LYS A 387 43.35 -7.09 29.21
C LYS A 387 43.14 -6.87 30.70
N LYS A 388 43.90 -7.58 31.54
CA LYS A 388 43.81 -7.46 33.01
C LYS A 388 44.05 -6.05 33.56
N TYR A 389 44.86 -5.22 32.87
CA TYR A 389 45.19 -3.85 33.34
C TYR A 389 44.19 -2.81 32.81
N ARG A 390 43.48 -3.07 31.73
CA ARG A 390 42.53 -2.12 31.14
C ARG A 390 41.07 -2.39 31.51
N GLU A 391 40.77 -3.51 32.17
CA GLU A 391 39.43 -3.83 32.68
C GLU A 391 39.14 -3.26 34.07
N SER A 392 40.15 -2.81 34.77
CA SER A 392 40.03 -2.16 36.09
C SER A 392 40.37 -0.67 36.03
N THR A 393 39.40 0.17 36.35
CA THR A 393 39.56 1.63 36.39
C THR A 393 40.67 2.04 37.36
N GLY A 394 40.79 1.35 38.49
CA GLY A 394 41.86 1.56 39.45
C GLY A 394 43.25 1.31 38.86
N LEU A 395 43.41 0.24 38.09
CA LEU A 395 44.69 -0.09 37.45
C LEU A 395 45.06 0.90 36.32
N ILE A 396 44.06 1.50 35.66
CA ILE A 396 44.28 2.56 34.67
C ILE A 396 44.77 3.83 35.38
N LEU A 397 44.12 4.21 36.47
CA LEU A 397 44.52 5.38 37.29
C LEU A 397 45.91 5.23 37.92
N ASP A 398 46.31 4.01 38.27
CA ASP A 398 47.62 3.70 38.82
C ASP A 398 48.72 3.59 37.76
N SER A 399 48.35 3.60 36.49
CA SER A 399 49.35 3.56 35.41
C SER A 399 50.18 4.83 35.37
N ARG A 400 51.44 4.72 34.96
CA ARG A 400 52.45 5.78 35.08
C ARG A 400 52.61 6.55 33.77
N ILE A 401 52.72 7.87 33.92
CA ILE A 401 53.10 8.84 32.90
C ILE A 401 54.55 9.20 33.11
N THR A 402 55.39 9.04 32.12
CA THR A 402 56.78 9.50 32.17
C THR A 402 56.83 10.94 31.71
N LEU A 403 57.29 11.83 32.61
CA LEU A 403 57.48 13.24 32.34
C LEU A 403 58.68 13.48 31.44
N LYS A 404 58.75 14.67 30.84
CA LYS A 404 59.93 15.11 30.08
C LYS A 404 61.23 15.17 30.94
N SER A 405 61.06 15.32 32.27
CA SER A 405 62.14 15.27 33.26
C SER A 405 62.70 13.85 33.51
N GLY A 406 62.03 12.80 33.05
CA GLY A 406 62.34 11.40 33.33
C GLY A 406 61.63 10.84 34.58
N GLU A 407 60.92 11.67 35.35
CA GLU A 407 60.12 11.22 36.49
C GLU A 407 58.84 10.51 36.04
N ASN A 408 58.33 9.59 36.85
CA ASN A 408 57.09 8.88 36.62
C ASN A 408 56.05 9.31 37.65
N ILE A 409 54.91 9.84 37.21
CA ILE A 409 53.74 10.14 38.02
C ILE A 409 52.58 9.20 37.67
N ARG A 410 51.59 9.05 38.52
CA ARG A 410 50.38 8.26 38.23
C ARG A 410 49.37 9.12 37.51
N ILE A 411 48.49 8.50 36.72
CA ILE A 411 47.36 9.21 36.14
C ILE A 411 46.45 9.77 37.24
N SER A 412 46.28 9.07 38.37
CA SER A 412 45.54 9.51 39.54
C SER A 412 46.06 10.82 40.17
N ASP A 413 47.30 11.20 39.93
CA ASP A 413 47.85 12.44 40.46
C ASP A 413 47.33 13.67 39.69
N VAL A 414 46.94 13.50 38.44
CA VAL A 414 46.49 14.55 37.51
C VAL A 414 45.07 14.40 37.00
N ALA A 415 44.42 13.23 37.18
CA ALA A 415 43.08 12.96 36.72
C ALA A 415 42.24 12.18 37.73
N GLU A 416 40.96 12.48 37.82
CA GLU A 416 39.96 11.77 38.62
C GLU A 416 39.01 11.05 37.69
N PHE A 417 38.63 9.80 38.00
CA PHE A 417 37.62 9.06 37.29
C PHE A 417 36.28 9.19 37.99
N ARG A 418 35.24 9.50 37.22
CA ARG A 418 33.85 9.48 37.68
C ARG A 418 33.02 8.64 36.75
N ALA A 419 32.21 7.76 37.30
CA ALA A 419 31.17 7.05 36.56
C ALA A 419 29.92 7.95 36.57
N GLU A 420 29.49 8.33 35.42
CA GLU A 420 28.30 9.16 35.20
C GLU A 420 27.37 8.48 34.18
N GLU A 421 26.10 8.83 34.22
CA GLU A 421 25.17 8.41 33.17
C GLU A 421 25.10 9.50 32.11
N GLY A 422 25.46 9.15 30.89
CA GLY A 422 25.37 10.02 29.72
C GLY A 422 24.16 9.66 28.83
N PRO A 423 23.54 10.65 28.16
CA PRO A 423 22.46 10.33 27.22
C PRO A 423 22.96 9.43 26.10
N SER A 424 22.27 8.31 25.86
CA SER A 424 22.67 7.36 24.81
C SER A 424 22.39 7.90 23.42
N LYS A 425 21.26 8.62 23.23
CA LYS A 425 20.81 9.17 21.96
C LYS A 425 19.90 10.37 22.19
N ILE A 426 20.18 11.48 21.52
CA ILE A 426 19.32 12.66 21.49
C ILE A 426 18.78 12.82 20.07
N GLU A 427 17.47 12.66 19.89
CA GLU A 427 16.80 12.89 18.62
C GLU A 427 16.16 14.28 18.59
N LYS A 428 16.24 14.93 17.41
CA LYS A 428 15.58 16.22 17.16
C LYS A 428 14.85 16.18 15.84
N LYS A 429 13.69 16.83 15.79
CA LYS A 429 12.93 17.13 14.58
C LYS A 429 12.48 18.58 14.65
N ASP A 430 12.68 19.33 13.58
CA ASP A 430 12.35 20.75 13.50
C ASP A 430 12.92 21.57 14.67
N LYS A 431 14.18 21.28 15.03
CA LYS A 431 14.97 21.88 16.14
C LYS A 431 14.50 21.53 17.55
N LYS A 432 13.33 20.90 17.75
CA LYS A 432 12.84 20.43 19.03
C LYS A 432 13.38 19.04 19.35
N LYS A 433 13.66 18.76 20.62
CA LYS A 433 14.00 17.41 21.08
C LYS A 433 12.76 16.53 20.97
N LYS A 434 12.94 15.28 20.53
CA LYS A 434 11.86 14.31 20.42
C LYS A 434 12.18 13.01 21.14
N ILE A 435 11.15 12.39 21.69
CA ILE A 435 11.15 11.00 22.12
C ILE A 435 10.01 10.30 21.37
N VAL A 436 10.29 9.11 20.84
CA VAL A 436 9.31 8.30 20.13
C VAL A 436 8.91 7.11 21.00
N ILE A 437 7.63 6.90 21.18
CA ILE A 437 7.08 5.69 21.78
C ILE A 437 6.64 4.78 20.65
N TYR A 438 7.15 3.57 20.66
CA TYR A 438 6.88 2.52 19.68
C TYR A 438 5.95 1.48 20.28
N ALA A 439 5.05 0.95 19.49
CA ALA A 439 4.21 -0.16 19.90
C ALA A 439 3.75 -1.01 18.70
N ASN A 440 3.37 -2.24 18.98
CA ASN A 440 2.70 -3.12 18.04
C ASN A 440 1.24 -3.32 18.45
N MET A 441 0.38 -3.74 17.52
CA MET A 441 -1.04 -3.86 17.72
C MET A 441 -1.53 -5.24 17.31
N LYS A 442 -2.59 -5.72 17.98
CA LYS A 442 -3.34 -6.90 17.52
C LYS A 442 -4.07 -6.60 16.22
N ASP A 443 -4.32 -7.64 15.43
CA ASP A 443 -5.00 -7.51 14.14
C ASP A 443 -6.42 -6.92 14.24
N GLU A 444 -7.07 -7.02 15.38
CA GLU A 444 -8.41 -6.50 15.65
C GLU A 444 -8.44 -4.99 15.91
N LEU A 445 -7.30 -4.39 16.29
CA LEU A 445 -7.17 -2.96 16.56
C LEU A 445 -6.61 -2.23 15.33
N ASP A 446 -7.35 -1.29 14.78
CA ASP A 446 -6.85 -0.47 13.68
C ASP A 446 -5.95 0.68 14.16
N LEU A 447 -5.05 1.12 13.26
CA LEU A 447 -4.04 2.10 13.58
C LEU A 447 -4.61 3.46 14.01
N LYS A 448 -5.74 3.88 13.42
CA LYS A 448 -6.39 5.13 13.77
C LYS A 448 -6.96 5.08 15.18
N THR A 449 -7.70 4.03 15.51
CA THR A 449 -8.26 3.81 16.84
C THR A 449 -7.15 3.70 17.90
N ALA A 450 -6.04 3.01 17.59
CA ALA A 450 -4.89 2.94 18.48
C ALA A 450 -4.29 4.33 18.75
N GLN A 451 -4.13 5.16 17.73
CA GLN A 451 -3.66 6.53 17.88
C GLN A 451 -4.61 7.39 18.72
N GLU A 452 -5.90 7.31 18.48
CA GLU A 452 -6.93 8.03 19.24
C GLU A 452 -6.88 7.63 20.73
N LEU A 453 -6.73 6.33 21.03
CA LEU A 453 -6.58 5.83 22.40
C LEU A 453 -5.31 6.36 23.07
N VAL A 454 -4.18 6.42 22.36
CA VAL A 454 -2.92 6.97 22.90
C VAL A 454 -3.05 8.46 23.15
N ILE A 455 -3.66 9.22 22.24
CA ILE A 455 -3.91 10.66 22.41
C ILE A 455 -4.81 10.88 23.62
N GLN A 456 -5.90 10.17 23.72
CA GLN A 456 -6.83 10.25 24.86
C GLN A 456 -6.11 9.93 26.17
N THR A 457 -5.27 8.89 26.19
CA THR A 457 -4.47 8.53 27.37
C THR A 457 -3.52 9.65 27.77
N LEU A 458 -2.87 10.32 26.81
CA LEU A 458 -1.99 11.45 27.08
C LEU A 458 -2.78 12.66 27.64
N GLU A 459 -3.94 12.95 27.09
CA GLU A 459 -4.84 14.03 27.54
C GLU A 459 -5.37 13.76 28.95
N ASP A 460 -5.81 12.52 29.24
CA ASP A 460 -6.29 12.11 30.55
C ASP A 460 -5.21 12.17 31.65
N MET A 461 -3.95 11.91 31.28
CA MET A 461 -2.80 12.06 32.20
C MET A 461 -2.52 13.51 32.56
N GLY A 462 -2.90 14.47 31.72
CA GLY A 462 -2.48 15.85 31.80
C GLY A 462 -0.98 16.01 31.58
N TYR A 463 -0.57 16.85 30.67
CA TYR A 463 0.84 17.10 30.38
C TYR A 463 1.16 18.59 30.46
N PRO A 464 2.43 18.97 30.82
CA PRO A 464 2.83 20.37 30.97
C PRO A 464 2.75 21.17 29.66
N GLU A 465 2.51 22.48 29.78
CA GLU A 465 2.66 23.39 28.64
C GLU A 465 4.07 23.30 28.03
N GLY A 466 4.16 23.28 26.71
CA GLY A 466 5.42 23.12 25.95
C GLY A 466 5.73 21.71 25.47
N ILE A 467 4.92 20.72 25.83
CA ILE A 467 4.95 19.40 25.19
C ILE A 467 3.96 19.41 24.03
N THR A 468 4.43 18.99 22.87
CA THR A 468 3.59 18.76 21.68
C THR A 468 3.78 17.33 21.22
N TYR A 469 2.79 16.79 20.55
CA TYR A 469 2.83 15.41 20.06
C TYR A 469 2.54 15.34 18.57
N GLY A 470 2.90 14.21 17.96
CA GLY A 470 2.64 13.90 16.57
C GLY A 470 2.74 12.40 16.32
N THR A 471 2.46 12.00 15.12
CA THR A 471 2.61 10.62 14.66
C THR A 471 3.84 10.51 13.78
N GLY A 472 4.55 9.39 13.89
CA GLY A 472 5.74 9.09 13.11
C GLY A 472 5.60 7.77 12.35
N GLY A 473 6.66 7.38 11.62
CA GLY A 473 6.78 6.10 10.95
C GLY A 473 5.59 5.74 10.06
N LYS A 474 5.16 4.49 10.10
CA LYS A 474 4.02 3.98 9.31
C LYS A 474 2.74 4.79 9.47
N SER A 475 2.54 5.39 10.64
CA SER A 475 1.35 6.20 10.93
C SER A 475 1.34 7.52 10.17
N ALA A 476 2.48 8.22 10.14
CA ALA A 476 2.63 9.46 9.37
C ALA A 476 2.57 9.17 7.88
N ASP A 477 3.27 8.13 7.42
CA ASP A 477 3.26 7.69 6.02
C ASP A 477 1.84 7.33 5.55
N MET A 478 1.05 6.68 6.40
CA MET A 478 -0.36 6.35 6.11
C MET A 478 -1.23 7.61 6.01
N ALA A 479 -1.07 8.56 6.92
CA ALA A 479 -1.84 9.80 6.89
C ALA A 479 -1.53 10.60 5.62
N GLU A 480 -0.25 10.79 5.28
CA GLU A 480 0.20 11.47 4.07
C GLU A 480 -0.30 10.77 2.81
N MET A 481 -0.15 9.43 2.74
CA MET A 481 -0.60 8.67 1.59
C MET A 481 -2.12 8.67 1.44
N SER A 482 -2.88 8.59 2.55
CA SER A 482 -4.34 8.67 2.52
C SER A 482 -4.82 10.01 1.98
N GLU A 483 -4.20 11.11 2.39
CA GLU A 483 -4.49 12.46 1.89
C GLU A 483 -4.16 12.57 0.39
N GLN A 484 -2.99 12.11 -0.02
CA GLN A 484 -2.57 12.10 -1.43
C GLN A 484 -3.51 11.25 -2.29
N LEU A 485 -3.94 10.07 -1.82
CA LEU A 485 -4.86 9.20 -2.56
C LEU A 485 -6.27 9.79 -2.67
N GLN A 486 -6.74 10.54 -1.66
CA GLN A 486 -8.01 11.27 -1.74
C GLN A 486 -7.96 12.37 -2.81
N TYR A 487 -6.89 13.19 -2.84
CA TYR A 487 -6.70 14.19 -3.90
C TYR A 487 -6.60 13.51 -5.28
N THR A 488 -5.85 12.42 -5.38
CA THR A 488 -5.73 11.65 -6.61
C THR A 488 -7.07 11.15 -7.11
N PHE A 489 -7.90 10.59 -6.22
CA PHE A 489 -9.23 10.13 -6.58
C PHE A 489 -10.12 11.27 -7.09
N MET A 490 -10.10 12.43 -6.42
CA MET A 490 -10.86 13.61 -6.87
C MET A 490 -10.41 14.10 -8.26
N ILE A 491 -9.09 14.18 -8.48
CA ILE A 491 -8.53 14.57 -9.78
C ILE A 491 -8.89 13.54 -10.87
N ALA A 492 -8.82 12.24 -10.54
CA ALA A 492 -9.20 11.17 -11.47
C ALA A 492 -10.67 11.29 -11.90
N VAL A 493 -11.59 11.48 -10.95
CA VAL A 493 -13.01 11.69 -11.25
C VAL A 493 -13.23 12.94 -12.08
N PHE A 494 -12.50 14.03 -11.79
CA PHE A 494 -12.57 15.27 -12.58
C PHE A 494 -12.09 15.05 -14.03
N LEU A 495 -10.96 14.36 -14.23
CA LEU A 495 -10.44 14.05 -15.56
C LEU A 495 -11.39 13.14 -16.35
N ILE A 496 -11.95 12.12 -15.68
CA ILE A 496 -12.98 11.26 -16.27
C ILE A 496 -14.18 12.10 -16.72
N TYR A 497 -14.66 13.00 -15.85
CA TYR A 497 -15.77 13.90 -16.20
C TYR A 497 -15.45 14.74 -17.42
N PHE A 498 -14.26 15.32 -17.47
CA PHE A 498 -13.84 16.17 -18.59
C PHE A 498 -13.80 15.41 -19.92
N ILE A 499 -13.22 14.19 -19.94
CA ILE A 499 -13.19 13.33 -21.11
C ILE A 499 -14.61 12.97 -21.57
N LEU A 500 -15.50 12.66 -20.62
CA LEU A 500 -16.88 12.34 -20.93
C LEU A 500 -17.65 13.53 -21.48
N VAL A 501 -17.40 14.75 -20.98
CA VAL A 501 -17.99 15.99 -21.55
C VAL A 501 -17.58 16.14 -23.00
N TRP A 502 -16.29 15.93 -23.29
CA TRP A 502 -15.78 15.99 -24.67
C TRP A 502 -16.40 14.93 -25.56
N GLN A 503 -16.53 13.68 -25.06
CA GLN A 503 -17.10 12.55 -25.81
C GLN A 503 -18.58 12.71 -26.12
N PHE A 504 -19.39 13.12 -25.13
CA PHE A 504 -20.84 13.20 -25.28
C PHE A 504 -21.36 14.60 -25.68
N GLU A 505 -20.45 15.55 -25.89
CA GLU A 505 -20.80 16.96 -26.20
C GLU A 505 -21.89 17.51 -25.26
N SER A 506 -21.89 17.07 -24.01
CA SER A 506 -22.91 17.36 -23.02
C SER A 506 -22.33 17.45 -21.60
N PHE A 507 -22.68 18.50 -20.87
CA PHE A 507 -22.32 18.63 -19.45
C PHE A 507 -23.16 17.76 -18.51
N ILE A 508 -24.32 17.31 -18.95
CA ILE A 508 -25.28 16.60 -18.08
C ILE A 508 -25.10 15.08 -18.15
N MET A 509 -24.84 14.54 -19.35
CA MET A 509 -24.69 13.08 -19.54
C MET A 509 -23.55 12.46 -18.71
N PRO A 510 -22.40 13.10 -18.55
CA PRO A 510 -21.33 12.59 -17.69
C PRO A 510 -21.74 12.33 -16.24
N PHE A 511 -22.64 13.14 -15.68
CA PHE A 511 -23.13 12.92 -14.31
C PHE A 511 -23.86 11.58 -14.15
N VAL A 512 -24.62 11.13 -15.17
CA VAL A 512 -25.26 9.81 -15.14
C VAL A 512 -24.23 8.69 -15.12
N ILE A 513 -23.15 8.87 -15.89
CA ILE A 513 -22.08 7.87 -16.01
C ILE A 513 -21.29 7.79 -14.70
N ILE A 514 -20.87 8.93 -14.15
CA ILE A 514 -20.08 9.01 -12.90
C ILE A 514 -20.83 8.43 -11.71
N LEU A 515 -22.17 8.47 -11.73
CA LEU A 515 -22.98 7.83 -10.68
C LEU A 515 -22.72 6.32 -10.56
N SER A 516 -22.15 5.69 -11.58
CA SER A 516 -21.72 4.27 -11.50
C SER A 516 -20.57 4.07 -10.50
N ILE A 517 -19.75 5.10 -10.22
CA ILE A 517 -18.61 5.01 -9.29
C ILE A 517 -19.10 4.75 -7.85
N PRO A 518 -19.96 5.58 -7.22
CA PRO A 518 -20.48 5.29 -5.88
C PRO A 518 -21.28 3.99 -5.81
N LEU A 519 -21.92 3.57 -6.90
CA LEU A 519 -22.58 2.26 -6.93
C LEU A 519 -21.60 1.10 -6.88
N SER A 520 -20.42 1.25 -7.48
CA SER A 520 -19.37 0.23 -7.44
C SER A 520 -18.74 0.10 -6.05
N THR A 521 -18.52 1.23 -5.36
CA THR A 521 -17.94 1.21 -4.01
C THR A 521 -18.84 0.47 -3.01
N THR A 522 -20.15 0.45 -3.24
CA THR A 522 -21.10 -0.30 -2.41
C THR A 522 -20.73 -1.79 -2.35
N GLY A 523 -20.49 -2.43 -3.51
CA GLY A 523 -20.09 -3.84 -3.55
C GLY A 523 -18.73 -4.10 -2.93
N ALA A 524 -17.79 -3.19 -3.14
CA ALA A 524 -16.44 -3.29 -2.60
C ALA A 524 -16.42 -3.22 -1.06
N PHE A 525 -17.11 -2.27 -0.43
CA PHE A 525 -17.16 -2.15 1.03
C PHE A 525 -17.80 -3.35 1.71
N TYR A 526 -18.91 -3.85 1.18
CA TYR A 526 -19.51 -5.07 1.72
C TYR A 526 -18.59 -6.29 1.60
N ALA A 527 -17.88 -6.42 0.47
CA ALA A 527 -16.96 -7.54 0.27
C ALA A 527 -15.76 -7.48 1.21
N LEU A 528 -15.15 -6.31 1.41
CA LEU A 528 -14.05 -6.12 2.36
C LEU A 528 -14.49 -6.46 3.78
N TYR A 529 -15.66 -5.99 4.19
CA TYR A 529 -16.19 -6.27 5.53
C TYR A 529 -16.45 -7.76 5.76
N LEU A 530 -17.08 -8.44 4.80
CA LEU A 530 -17.36 -9.88 4.89
C LEU A 530 -16.09 -10.73 4.86
N ALA A 531 -15.04 -10.24 4.19
CA ALA A 531 -13.74 -10.92 4.15
C ALA A 531 -12.84 -10.57 5.35
N GLY A 532 -13.24 -9.66 6.23
CA GLY A 532 -12.42 -9.20 7.37
C GLY A 532 -11.16 -8.43 6.93
N LEU A 533 -11.20 -7.79 5.76
CA LEU A 533 -10.08 -7.04 5.21
C LEU A 533 -10.18 -5.56 5.59
N SER A 534 -9.05 -4.95 5.97
CA SER A 534 -8.93 -3.52 6.26
C SER A 534 -8.70 -2.70 4.99
N ILE A 535 -8.92 -1.38 5.09
CA ILE A 535 -8.58 -0.44 4.03
C ILE A 535 -7.09 -0.11 4.15
N ASP A 536 -6.31 -0.61 3.21
CA ASP A 536 -4.88 -0.31 3.05
C ASP A 536 -4.61 0.52 1.79
N ALA A 537 -3.34 0.81 1.54
CA ALA A 537 -2.91 1.54 0.36
C ALA A 537 -3.31 0.86 -0.96
N MET A 538 -3.17 -0.47 -1.04
CA MET A 538 -3.52 -1.23 -2.24
C MET A 538 -5.03 -1.31 -2.48
N VAL A 539 -5.81 -1.43 -1.41
CA VAL A 539 -7.28 -1.33 -1.45
C VAL A 539 -7.70 0.04 -1.98
N SER A 540 -7.03 1.12 -1.54
CA SER A 540 -7.31 2.49 -1.99
C SER A 540 -6.99 2.68 -3.48
N VAL A 541 -5.88 2.15 -3.97
CA VAL A 541 -5.58 2.09 -5.41
C VAL A 541 -6.62 1.26 -6.16
N GLY A 542 -7.11 0.17 -5.55
CA GLY A 542 -8.23 -0.62 -6.08
C GLY A 542 -9.50 0.21 -6.31
N PHE A 543 -9.83 1.15 -5.42
CA PHE A 543 -10.96 2.07 -5.62
C PHE A 543 -10.74 3.05 -6.77
N VAL A 544 -9.53 3.60 -6.92
CA VAL A 544 -9.17 4.46 -8.06
C VAL A 544 -9.32 3.69 -9.37
N MET A 545 -8.80 2.47 -9.40
CA MET A 545 -8.89 1.57 -10.56
C MET A 545 -10.34 1.22 -10.89
N LEU A 546 -11.14 0.88 -9.87
CA LEU A 546 -12.55 0.56 -10.01
C LEU A 546 -13.34 1.71 -10.65
N ALA A 547 -13.04 2.96 -10.29
CA ALA A 547 -13.67 4.14 -10.86
C ALA A 547 -13.43 4.22 -12.39
N GLY A 548 -12.21 3.94 -12.85
CA GLY A 548 -11.89 3.94 -14.28
C GLY A 548 -12.57 2.81 -15.06
N ILE A 549 -12.66 1.60 -14.48
CA ILE A 549 -13.22 0.42 -15.15
C ILE A 549 -14.75 0.49 -15.24
N VAL A 550 -15.41 0.89 -14.15
CA VAL A 550 -16.90 0.85 -14.07
C VAL A 550 -17.55 1.83 -15.04
N VAL A 551 -16.92 2.98 -15.24
CA VAL A 551 -17.40 4.01 -16.18
C VAL A 551 -17.50 3.48 -17.61
N ASN A 552 -16.62 2.54 -18.02
CA ASN A 552 -16.63 1.96 -19.35
C ASN A 552 -17.96 1.27 -19.71
N ASN A 553 -18.51 0.45 -18.79
CA ASN A 553 -19.79 -0.23 -19.00
C ASN A 553 -20.96 0.77 -19.17
N ALA A 554 -20.90 1.87 -18.44
CA ALA A 554 -21.89 2.94 -18.50
C ALA A 554 -21.82 3.73 -19.82
N ILE A 555 -20.61 4.03 -20.31
CA ILE A 555 -20.36 4.71 -21.59
C ILE A 555 -21.02 3.94 -22.72
N VAL A 556 -20.69 2.64 -22.86
CA VAL A 556 -21.19 1.80 -23.94
C VAL A 556 -22.73 1.68 -23.91
N LEU A 557 -23.34 1.67 -22.73
CA LEU A 557 -24.78 1.62 -22.58
C LEU A 557 -25.45 2.94 -23.01
N ILE A 558 -24.95 4.07 -22.52
CA ILE A 558 -25.51 5.40 -22.82
C ILE A 558 -25.33 5.78 -24.28
N ASP A 559 -24.16 5.50 -24.84
CA ASP A 559 -23.87 5.72 -26.26
C ASP A 559 -24.93 5.01 -27.15
N PHE A 560 -25.20 3.75 -26.85
CA PHE A 560 -26.23 3.01 -27.60
C PHE A 560 -27.66 3.48 -27.32
N ILE A 561 -27.97 3.99 -26.13
CA ILE A 561 -29.27 4.64 -25.85
C ILE A 561 -29.42 5.89 -26.73
N ASN A 562 -28.40 6.75 -26.81
CA ASN A 562 -28.39 7.95 -27.63
C ASN A 562 -28.57 7.60 -29.12
N PHE A 563 -27.82 6.65 -29.63
CA PHE A 563 -27.97 6.15 -30.99
C PHE A 563 -29.42 5.69 -31.31
N ARG A 564 -30.05 4.95 -30.39
CA ARG A 564 -31.45 4.50 -30.59
C ARG A 564 -32.44 5.69 -30.55
N ARG A 565 -32.13 6.71 -29.77
CA ARG A 565 -32.92 7.95 -29.70
C ARG A 565 -32.82 8.76 -30.99
N GLU A 566 -31.65 8.83 -31.59
CA GLU A 566 -31.39 9.47 -32.89
C GLU A 566 -32.12 8.76 -34.04
N VAL A 567 -32.19 7.44 -34.00
CA VAL A 567 -32.96 6.63 -34.96
C VAL A 567 -34.48 6.82 -34.82
N GLY A 568 -34.94 7.54 -33.77
CA GLY A 568 -36.34 7.89 -33.57
C GLY A 568 -37.13 6.96 -32.62
N ASP A 569 -36.46 6.07 -31.90
CA ASP A 569 -37.14 5.24 -30.89
C ASP A 569 -37.66 6.09 -29.71
N ASN A 570 -38.86 5.78 -29.23
CA ASN A 570 -39.39 6.34 -27.99
C ASN A 570 -38.48 5.96 -26.80
N MET A 571 -38.40 6.82 -25.76
CA MET A 571 -37.58 6.65 -24.58
C MET A 571 -37.60 5.23 -24.01
N ASN A 572 -38.78 4.72 -23.67
CA ASN A 572 -38.94 3.36 -23.10
C ASN A 572 -38.44 2.25 -24.05
N LYS A 573 -38.68 2.41 -25.34
CA LYS A 573 -38.22 1.46 -26.35
C LYS A 573 -36.70 1.53 -26.50
N ALA A 574 -36.12 2.74 -26.53
CA ALA A 574 -34.69 2.95 -26.64
C ALA A 574 -33.95 2.32 -25.44
N LEU A 575 -34.40 2.57 -24.20
CA LEU A 575 -33.82 2.01 -22.99
C LEU A 575 -33.87 0.47 -22.96
N ILE A 576 -35.04 -0.12 -23.27
CA ILE A 576 -35.21 -1.58 -23.27
C ILE A 576 -34.38 -2.23 -24.38
N THR A 577 -34.36 -1.64 -25.58
CA THR A 577 -33.58 -2.16 -26.70
C THR A 577 -32.08 -2.06 -26.45
N ALA A 578 -31.62 -0.93 -25.94
CA ALA A 578 -30.21 -0.73 -25.59
C ALA A 578 -29.76 -1.74 -24.53
N GLY A 579 -30.49 -1.85 -23.43
CA GLY A 579 -30.20 -2.82 -22.39
C GLY A 579 -30.20 -4.27 -22.92
N LYS A 580 -31.18 -4.64 -23.74
CA LYS A 580 -31.25 -5.97 -24.33
C LYS A 580 -30.05 -6.30 -25.25
N THR A 581 -29.60 -5.34 -26.05
CA THR A 581 -28.52 -5.52 -27.03
C THR A 581 -27.16 -5.49 -26.33
N ARG A 582 -26.96 -4.60 -25.37
CA ARG A 582 -25.68 -4.41 -24.67
C ARG A 582 -25.46 -5.34 -23.46
N LEU A 583 -26.50 -6.09 -23.05
CA LEU A 583 -26.39 -7.04 -21.93
C LEU A 583 -25.27 -8.06 -22.11
N ARG A 584 -25.19 -8.67 -23.31
CA ARG A 584 -24.17 -9.71 -23.59
C ARG A 584 -22.74 -9.15 -23.59
N PRO A 585 -22.39 -8.08 -24.34
CA PRO A 585 -21.07 -7.46 -24.25
C PRO A 585 -20.67 -7.10 -22.84
N ILE A 586 -21.51 -6.36 -22.09
CA ILE A 586 -21.23 -5.91 -20.73
C ILE A 586 -20.98 -7.09 -19.77
N LEU A 587 -21.78 -8.16 -19.86
CA LEU A 587 -21.54 -9.35 -19.05
C LEU A 587 -20.25 -10.08 -19.45
N MET A 588 -19.90 -10.10 -20.74
CA MET A 588 -18.66 -10.73 -21.19
C MET A 588 -17.44 -9.97 -20.67
N THR A 589 -17.41 -8.64 -20.79
CA THR A 589 -16.30 -7.82 -20.30
C THR A 589 -16.15 -7.91 -18.78
N THR A 590 -17.25 -7.84 -18.04
CA THR A 590 -17.21 -8.00 -16.58
C THR A 590 -16.71 -9.38 -16.16
N LEU A 591 -17.22 -10.45 -16.79
CA LEU A 591 -16.80 -11.82 -16.46
C LEU A 591 -15.33 -12.05 -16.80
N THR A 592 -14.82 -11.55 -17.92
CA THR A 592 -13.40 -11.69 -18.28
C THR A 592 -12.50 -10.97 -17.29
N THR A 593 -12.86 -9.76 -16.86
CA THR A 593 -12.09 -9.00 -15.86
C THR A 593 -12.14 -9.68 -14.50
N VAL A 594 -13.33 -10.10 -14.04
CA VAL A 594 -13.50 -10.83 -12.77
C VAL A 594 -12.71 -12.13 -12.78
N LEU A 595 -12.83 -12.96 -13.83
CA LEU A 595 -12.10 -14.22 -13.94
C LEU A 595 -10.58 -14.01 -14.02
N GLY A 596 -10.13 -12.92 -14.67
CA GLY A 596 -8.72 -12.55 -14.72
C GLY A 596 -8.14 -12.18 -13.35
N MET A 597 -8.99 -11.66 -12.43
CA MET A 597 -8.60 -11.25 -11.07
C MET A 597 -8.72 -12.37 -10.02
N LEU A 598 -9.49 -13.44 -10.30
CA LEU A 598 -9.68 -14.55 -9.34
C LEU A 598 -8.37 -15.22 -8.89
N PRO A 599 -7.38 -15.48 -9.77
CA PRO A 599 -6.12 -16.05 -9.33
C PRO A 599 -5.39 -15.18 -8.27
N LEU A 600 -5.44 -13.84 -8.42
CA LEU A 600 -4.86 -12.91 -7.46
C LEU A 600 -5.64 -12.89 -6.14
N MET A 601 -6.97 -13.01 -6.20
CA MET A 601 -7.83 -13.02 -5.03
C MET A 601 -7.65 -14.28 -4.16
N PHE A 602 -7.41 -15.43 -4.78
CA PHE A 602 -7.26 -16.73 -4.11
C PHE A 602 -5.81 -17.20 -3.98
N SER A 603 -4.85 -16.37 -4.36
CA SER A 603 -3.44 -16.68 -4.16
C SER A 603 -3.12 -16.79 -2.67
N ASN A 604 -2.36 -17.84 -2.30
CA ASN A 604 -1.85 -18.06 -0.94
C ASN A 604 -0.32 -18.12 -0.92
N GLY A 605 0.35 -17.62 -1.97
CA GLY A 605 1.81 -17.52 -2.00
C GLY A 605 2.33 -16.39 -1.11
N GLU A 606 3.60 -16.45 -0.73
CA GLU A 606 4.28 -15.40 0.03
C GLU A 606 4.10 -14.02 -0.65
N GLY A 607 3.69 -13.02 0.10
CA GLY A 607 3.40 -11.66 -0.40
C GLY A 607 2.09 -11.49 -1.17
N SER A 608 1.25 -12.54 -1.27
CA SER A 608 -0.05 -12.46 -1.96
C SER A 608 -1.06 -11.55 -1.22
N GLU A 609 -0.87 -11.33 0.07
CA GLU A 609 -1.70 -10.46 0.90
C GLU A 609 -1.77 -9.04 0.34
N ILE A 610 -0.70 -8.56 -0.29
CA ILE A 610 -0.63 -7.23 -0.90
C ILE A 610 -1.74 -7.02 -1.95
N TYR A 611 -2.05 -8.06 -2.75
CA TYR A 611 -2.99 -7.95 -3.87
C TYR A 611 -4.41 -8.36 -3.52
N LYS A 612 -4.56 -9.11 -2.45
CA LYS A 612 -5.83 -9.72 -2.06
C LYS A 612 -6.91 -8.66 -1.85
N GLY A 613 -6.64 -7.65 -1.03
CA GLY A 613 -7.58 -6.55 -0.75
C GLY A 613 -8.01 -5.80 -2.01
N MET A 614 -7.04 -5.40 -2.85
CA MET A 614 -7.31 -4.74 -4.12
C MET A 614 -8.14 -5.62 -5.06
N SER A 615 -7.83 -6.92 -5.16
CA SER A 615 -8.59 -7.86 -5.99
C SER A 615 -10.04 -8.00 -5.52
N PHE A 616 -10.29 -8.03 -4.20
CA PHE A 616 -11.64 -8.02 -3.63
C PHE A 616 -12.42 -6.78 -4.04
N VAL A 617 -11.82 -5.60 -3.95
CA VAL A 617 -12.44 -4.33 -4.37
C VAL A 617 -12.85 -4.39 -5.83
N VAL A 618 -11.94 -4.81 -6.70
CA VAL A 618 -12.22 -4.83 -8.15
C VAL A 618 -13.26 -5.89 -8.51
N VAL A 619 -13.11 -7.12 -8.03
CA VAL A 619 -14.01 -8.24 -8.36
C VAL A 619 -15.43 -7.95 -7.89
N PHE A 620 -15.60 -7.61 -6.63
CA PHE A 620 -16.95 -7.40 -6.06
C PHE A 620 -17.52 -6.02 -6.41
N GLY A 621 -16.65 -5.00 -6.47
CA GLY A 621 -17.06 -3.67 -6.89
C GLY A 621 -17.54 -3.65 -8.34
N LEU A 622 -16.79 -4.28 -9.27
CA LEU A 622 -17.18 -4.38 -10.67
C LEU A 622 -18.43 -5.25 -10.86
N SER A 623 -18.53 -6.38 -10.14
CA SER A 623 -19.71 -7.25 -10.19
C SER A 623 -20.97 -6.52 -9.72
N ALA A 624 -20.92 -5.86 -8.58
CA ALA A 624 -22.02 -5.06 -8.05
C ALA A 624 -22.37 -3.89 -8.99
N ALA A 625 -21.34 -3.17 -9.44
CA ALA A 625 -21.52 -2.08 -10.39
C ALA A 625 -22.24 -2.55 -11.67
N THR A 626 -21.81 -3.65 -12.26
CA THR A 626 -22.40 -4.15 -13.51
C THR A 626 -23.89 -4.49 -13.35
N LEU A 627 -24.24 -5.15 -12.23
CA LEU A 627 -25.64 -5.47 -11.94
C LEU A 627 -26.48 -4.20 -11.70
N LEU A 628 -25.92 -3.25 -10.95
CA LEU A 628 -26.61 -2.02 -10.61
C LEU A 628 -26.68 -1.06 -11.81
N THR A 629 -25.61 -0.87 -12.57
CA THR A 629 -25.58 0.08 -13.70
C THR A 629 -26.54 -0.32 -14.81
N LEU A 630 -26.70 -1.60 -15.10
CA LEU A 630 -27.67 -2.10 -16.08
C LEU A 630 -29.12 -1.72 -15.75
N ILE A 631 -29.45 -1.50 -14.47
CA ILE A 631 -30.78 -1.10 -14.00
C ILE A 631 -30.85 0.40 -13.74
N VAL A 632 -29.82 0.94 -13.10
CA VAL A 632 -29.82 2.30 -12.54
C VAL A 632 -29.59 3.36 -13.61
N ILE A 633 -28.62 3.14 -14.52
CA ILE A 633 -28.32 4.09 -15.59
C ILE A 633 -29.54 4.39 -16.46
N PRO A 634 -30.33 3.40 -16.95
CA PRO A 634 -31.57 3.69 -17.65
C PRO A 634 -32.58 4.53 -16.87
N ILE A 635 -32.65 4.36 -15.53
CA ILE A 635 -33.53 5.14 -14.67
C ILE A 635 -33.05 6.59 -14.56
N PHE A 636 -31.76 6.80 -14.30
CA PHE A 636 -31.20 8.15 -14.20
C PHE A 636 -31.23 8.88 -15.54
N TYR A 637 -30.96 8.18 -16.64
CA TYR A 637 -31.11 8.73 -17.98
C TYR A 637 -32.55 9.23 -18.21
N TYR A 638 -33.57 8.46 -17.76
CA TYR A 638 -34.96 8.87 -17.82
C TYR A 638 -35.24 10.15 -16.99
N PHE A 639 -34.72 10.21 -15.76
CA PHE A 639 -34.88 11.41 -14.93
C PHE A 639 -34.25 12.66 -15.54
N ILE A 640 -33.09 12.52 -16.11
CA ILE A 640 -32.38 13.63 -16.74
C ILE A 640 -33.13 14.12 -17.99
N ASP A 641 -33.65 13.24 -18.82
CA ASP A 641 -34.44 13.63 -19.98
C ASP A 641 -35.73 14.38 -19.54
N ASP A 642 -36.39 13.89 -18.50
CA ASP A 642 -37.55 14.57 -17.94
C ASP A 642 -37.18 15.95 -17.35
N PHE A 643 -36.06 16.07 -16.65
CA PHE A 643 -35.54 17.31 -16.09
C PHE A 643 -35.17 18.33 -17.20
N VAL A 644 -34.49 17.90 -18.23
CA VAL A 644 -34.13 18.74 -19.39
C VAL A 644 -35.38 19.24 -20.09
N LYS A 645 -36.39 18.40 -20.26
CA LYS A 645 -37.72 18.81 -20.81
C LYS A 645 -38.42 19.82 -19.94
N TRP A 646 -38.37 19.63 -18.61
CA TRP A 646 -38.93 20.57 -17.65
C TRP A 646 -38.20 21.92 -17.69
N CYS A 647 -36.89 21.95 -17.72
CA CYS A 647 -36.08 23.17 -17.87
C CYS A 647 -36.38 23.91 -19.17
N LYS A 648 -36.50 23.17 -20.29
CA LYS A 648 -36.91 23.77 -21.60
C LYS A 648 -38.31 24.37 -21.55
N LYS A 649 -39.27 23.72 -20.90
CA LYS A 649 -40.62 24.27 -20.68
C LYS A 649 -40.58 25.50 -19.81
N ALA A 650 -39.85 25.49 -18.70
CA ALA A 650 -39.70 26.64 -17.79
C ALA A 650 -39.08 27.84 -18.53
N LYS A 651 -38.01 27.63 -19.33
CA LYS A 651 -37.40 28.68 -20.15
C LYS A 651 -38.36 29.26 -21.16
N LYS A 652 -39.20 28.44 -21.79
CA LYS A 652 -40.22 28.89 -22.74
C LYS A 652 -41.33 29.72 -22.08
N VAL A 653 -41.72 29.38 -20.84
CA VAL A 653 -42.68 30.13 -20.05
C VAL A 653 -42.10 31.49 -19.61
N ILE A 654 -40.81 31.54 -19.27
CA ILE A 654 -40.15 32.81 -18.87
C ILE A 654 -39.95 33.73 -20.07
N LEU A 655 -39.60 33.16 -21.25
CA LEU A 655 -39.42 33.94 -22.49
C LEU A 655 -40.74 34.44 -23.07
N ASN A 656 -41.85 33.73 -22.85
CA ASN A 656 -43.20 34.20 -23.27
C ASN A 656 -43.86 35.19 -22.30
N LYS A 657 -43.23 35.43 -21.13
CA LYS A 657 -43.67 36.47 -20.17
C LYS A 657 -42.90 37.79 -20.28
N LYS A 658 -41.89 37.86 -21.13
CA LYS A 658 -41.25 39.10 -21.61
C LYS A 658 -41.79 39.48 -22.98
#